data_a197dfa7b169921514b9a7a8216262a7
#
_entry.id   a197dfa7b169921514b9a7a8216262a7
#
_cell.length_a   1.000
_cell.length_b   1.000
_cell.length_c   1.000
_cell.angle_alpha   90.00
_cell.angle_beta   90.00
_cell.angle_gamma   90.00
#
_symmetry.space_group_name_H-M   'P 1'
#
loop_
_entity.id
_entity.type
_entity.pdbx_description
1 polymer ?
#
loop_
_entity_poly.entity_id
_entity_poly.type
_entity_poly.pdbx_seq_one_letter_code
_entity_poly.pdbx_strand_id
1 'polypeptide(L)'
;MKKMIGLAVAVAAATAANAVEGERTVFAHYMTCFYKDVETYKKEILIAQQYGVEGWALNCGNWKRKDPKTGEWKPHEGYVSASSNVFAAAEALGTGFKVFFSPDGSKEALHRNNHPDMGVMFYRRPNLFRYGGRPFISGWAGNTRLTNKYVDFKRELAARGVGDYLIVPHYGVSNHTMYETFDLVENDIFRDPNFVCDGIFFFGCDNTVDEFIDRLDVGRLASLKNGKIFMAGPCPAYNSSNLRDFRGVSGYADIWRSIVASQPELVEIVTWNDNGEDSGIFIDGWTGGQLPHDLQSRIWACRDDAFLDLTAYFAAAYKSRGRFPEITQDKIYAAYRPRSKRLTKIFSPESETPWQDFRDTFLQVHDDVEDNVYMSALLTAPAELEIVQTGPDGTPRVVTAHVAAGFRSLAAPMVPGATPAFAVRRDGKVVVSTAGRRQIAAKETERNSLAWGYNGTQRMWTQCAVAGEPALTLDAADGTEWTLPKGFAPGSYSFRVTYANASDEEARYSLHVDLPWLAKTSHEHILPLYLPPTGGETREVAFLWTVPEGATAIRIVCDRVTGDERKWVAKDGRHVQTPLAYDWSDWGGAELKSVALVRNAVAKWDGSVVPAVPEMVAIPGGTFTMGAHAQEPDEGPARTVTVSPFRLGKYEITNREFEAFRPEHRAMRSATSWRDDDPVIYVSWQDARAYCNWLSRQEGLTPAYDEANGWACDFAADGYRLPTEAEWEYAASGRGENRVYPWGDEVRPKELRKSVRPRGADERDVSRDGIYDMGGNVCEWCEDNYHYETLPGGKDPVDKRPPKSGRMNFRSIRGGSFGYYGSARTCDREFNSPRYAGYVYIGFRVCRSDAR
;
A
#
# COMPACT_ATOMS: atom_id res chain seq x y z
N MET A 1 -10.15 -37.06 29.85
CA MET A 1 -9.55 -36.61 28.59
C MET A 1 -10.47 -35.71 27.76
N LYS A 2 -11.68 -36.07 27.36
CA LYS A 2 -12.59 -35.21 26.59
C LYS A 2 -12.98 -33.87 27.27
N LYS A 3 -13.05 -33.82 28.61
CA LYS A 3 -13.31 -32.55 29.35
C LYS A 3 -12.11 -31.63 29.50
N MET A 4 -10.89 -32.18 29.44
CA MET A 4 -9.67 -31.33 29.47
C MET A 4 -9.33 -30.71 28.11
N ILE A 5 -9.67 -31.40 27.00
CA ILE A 5 -9.51 -30.85 25.66
C ILE A 5 -10.47 -29.67 25.42
N GLY A 6 -11.73 -29.80 25.92
CA GLY A 6 -12.70 -28.70 25.83
C GLY A 6 -12.32 -27.46 26.64
N LEU A 7 -11.62 -27.62 27.76
CA LEU A 7 -11.17 -26.48 28.59
C LEU A 7 -9.93 -25.79 27.99
N ALA A 8 -9.02 -26.54 27.40
CA ALA A 8 -7.85 -26.00 26.72
C ALA A 8 -8.21 -25.21 25.45
N VAL A 9 -9.19 -25.67 24.68
CA VAL A 9 -9.73 -24.97 23.52
C VAL A 9 -10.49 -23.71 23.95
N ALA A 10 -11.24 -23.76 25.04
CA ALA A 10 -11.95 -22.58 25.57
C ALA A 10 -11.00 -21.53 26.15
N VAL A 11 -9.87 -21.94 26.77
CA VAL A 11 -8.85 -20.99 27.29
C VAL A 11 -8.04 -20.39 26.13
N ALA A 12 -7.73 -21.16 25.09
CA ALA A 12 -7.08 -20.65 23.88
C ALA A 12 -8.02 -19.70 23.11
N ALA A 13 -9.31 -19.98 23.02
CA ALA A 13 -10.30 -19.11 22.41
C ALA A 13 -10.52 -17.82 23.22
N ALA A 14 -10.48 -17.89 24.55
CA ALA A 14 -10.61 -16.70 25.41
C ALA A 14 -9.36 -15.79 25.37
N THR A 15 -8.17 -16.36 25.12
CA THR A 15 -6.94 -15.55 24.91
C THR A 15 -6.88 -14.96 23.50
N ALA A 16 -7.47 -15.61 22.50
CA ALA A 16 -7.58 -15.07 21.14
C ALA A 16 -8.68 -13.97 21.04
N ALA A 17 -9.74 -14.05 21.83
CA ALA A 17 -10.80 -13.03 21.89
C ALA A 17 -10.37 -11.70 22.52
N ASN A 18 -9.21 -11.66 23.17
CA ASN A 18 -8.60 -10.44 23.74
C ASN A 18 -7.46 -9.88 22.87
N ALA A 19 -7.41 -10.16 21.55
CA ALA A 19 -6.71 -9.29 20.63
C ALA A 19 -7.45 -7.94 20.68
N VAL A 20 -6.94 -7.03 21.54
CA VAL A 20 -7.43 -5.68 21.69
C VAL A 20 -7.68 -5.13 20.30
N GLU A 21 -8.90 -4.70 20.01
CA GLU A 21 -9.20 -3.91 18.81
C GLU A 21 -8.41 -2.59 18.92
N GLY A 22 -7.10 -2.70 18.67
CA GLY A 22 -6.18 -1.57 18.73
C GLY A 22 -6.46 -0.62 17.58
N GLU A 23 -6.27 0.64 17.86
CA GLU A 23 -6.20 1.70 16.86
C GLU A 23 -5.21 1.30 15.75
N ARG A 24 -5.65 1.33 14.49
CA ARG A 24 -4.81 1.08 13.32
C ARG A 24 -3.84 2.24 13.17
N THR A 25 -2.55 2.01 13.43
CA THR A 25 -1.52 3.05 13.43
C THR A 25 -0.52 2.81 12.30
N VAL A 26 -0.16 3.89 11.61
CA VAL A 26 0.85 3.90 10.55
C VAL A 26 2.11 4.60 11.07
N PHE A 27 3.20 3.86 11.07
CA PHE A 27 4.54 4.35 11.39
C PHE A 27 5.39 4.40 10.13
N ALA A 28 6.51 5.10 10.21
CA ALA A 28 7.57 5.01 9.23
C ALA A 28 8.92 4.73 9.90
N HIS A 29 9.72 3.90 9.29
CA HIS A 29 11.09 3.61 9.72
C HIS A 29 11.96 4.82 9.50
N TYR A 30 12.54 5.36 10.56
CA TYR A 30 13.27 6.64 10.55
C TYR A 30 14.76 6.43 10.81
N MET A 31 15.60 6.81 9.84
CA MET A 31 17.06 6.71 9.95
C MET A 31 17.60 7.83 10.83
N THR A 32 17.94 7.51 12.09
CA THR A 32 18.45 8.47 13.08
C THR A 32 19.95 8.79 12.93
N CYS A 33 20.62 8.16 11.99
CA CYS A 33 22.00 8.52 11.64
C CYS A 33 22.15 9.93 11.06
N PHE A 34 21.04 10.52 10.57
CA PHE A 34 20.96 11.91 10.14
C PHE A 34 20.48 12.79 11.29
N TYR A 35 21.43 13.31 12.08
CA TYR A 35 21.15 14.15 13.25
C TYR A 35 20.50 15.48 12.85
N LYS A 36 19.42 15.85 13.54
CA LYS A 36 18.69 17.12 13.35
C LYS A 36 18.38 17.74 14.72
N ASP A 37 18.11 19.04 14.72
CA ASP A 37 17.64 19.74 15.91
C ASP A 37 16.14 19.52 16.16
N VAL A 38 15.68 19.94 17.31
CA VAL A 38 14.29 19.77 17.75
C VAL A 38 13.30 20.49 16.82
N GLU A 39 13.64 21.68 16.35
CA GLU A 39 12.75 22.48 15.52
C GLU A 39 12.56 21.85 14.12
N THR A 40 13.61 21.27 13.58
CA THR A 40 13.54 20.54 12.33
C THR A 40 12.69 19.26 12.49
N TYR A 41 12.88 18.49 13.56
CA TYR A 41 12.05 17.33 13.82
C TYR A 41 10.57 17.69 14.02
N LYS A 42 10.24 18.82 14.67
CA LYS A 42 8.85 19.29 14.78
C LYS A 42 8.19 19.44 13.41
N LYS A 43 8.90 20.03 12.45
CA LYS A 43 8.37 20.23 11.10
C LYS A 43 8.16 18.94 10.36
N GLU A 44 9.11 18.02 10.41
CA GLU A 44 8.98 16.70 9.81
C GLU A 44 7.83 15.89 10.43
N ILE A 45 7.64 15.99 11.74
CA ILE A 45 6.50 15.37 12.43
C ILE A 45 5.17 15.91 11.90
N LEU A 46 5.06 17.23 11.72
CA LEU A 46 3.85 17.84 11.18
C LEU A 46 3.59 17.41 9.73
N ILE A 47 4.65 17.29 8.92
CA ILE A 47 4.54 16.75 7.56
C ILE A 47 4.10 15.28 7.63
N ALA A 48 4.72 14.45 8.46
CA ALA A 48 4.33 13.05 8.63
C ALA A 48 2.84 12.91 8.98
N GLN A 49 2.37 13.68 9.95
CA GLN A 49 0.95 13.69 10.35
C GLN A 49 0.01 14.20 9.26
N GLN A 50 0.45 15.19 8.46
CA GLN A 50 -0.32 15.68 7.31
C GLN A 50 -0.62 14.55 6.31
N TYR A 51 0.32 13.62 6.14
CA TYR A 51 0.21 12.49 5.22
C TYR A 51 -0.21 11.18 5.91
N GLY A 52 -0.75 11.25 7.12
CA GLY A 52 -1.35 10.10 7.80
C GLY A 52 -0.37 9.16 8.49
N VAL A 53 0.92 9.54 8.61
CA VAL A 53 1.93 8.82 9.41
C VAL A 53 1.90 9.37 10.83
N GLU A 54 1.64 8.51 11.82
CA GLU A 54 1.34 8.90 13.20
C GLU A 54 2.50 8.70 14.15
N GLY A 55 3.59 8.12 13.66
CA GLY A 55 4.77 7.89 14.47
C GLY A 55 5.96 7.42 13.67
N TRP A 56 7.09 7.37 14.35
CA TRP A 56 8.34 6.86 13.78
C TRP A 56 8.90 5.69 14.57
N ALA A 57 9.39 4.68 13.84
CA ALA A 57 10.24 3.61 14.31
C ALA A 57 11.69 4.04 14.16
N LEU A 58 12.37 4.38 15.25
CA LEU A 58 13.72 4.93 15.19
C LEU A 58 14.76 3.85 14.92
N ASN A 59 15.38 3.88 13.76
CA ASN A 59 16.55 3.05 13.46
C ASN A 59 17.76 3.57 14.21
N CYS A 60 18.29 2.75 15.10
CA CYS A 60 19.49 3.03 15.87
C CYS A 60 20.49 1.88 15.68
N GLY A 61 21.50 2.06 14.85
CA GLY A 61 22.46 1.02 14.52
C GLY A 61 23.27 0.59 15.76
N ASN A 62 24.02 1.51 16.34
CA ASN A 62 24.88 1.23 17.47
C ASN A 62 24.62 2.19 18.62
N TRP A 63 23.87 1.77 19.65
CA TRP A 63 23.58 2.60 20.82
C TRP A 63 24.83 2.94 21.65
N LYS A 64 25.84 2.07 21.69
CA LYS A 64 27.15 2.32 22.29
C LYS A 64 28.27 2.14 21.27
N ARG A 65 29.29 2.97 21.40
CA ARG A 65 30.54 2.91 20.64
C ARG A 65 31.70 2.65 21.56
N LYS A 66 32.61 1.76 21.15
CA LYS A 66 33.86 1.56 21.87
C LYS A 66 34.76 2.76 21.68
N ASP A 67 35.17 3.40 22.77
CA ASP A 67 36.15 4.48 22.74
C ASP A 67 37.48 3.95 22.22
N PRO A 68 38.02 4.44 21.11
CA PRO A 68 39.24 3.89 20.53
C PRO A 68 40.47 4.11 21.37
N LYS A 69 40.43 5.06 22.35
CA LYS A 69 41.56 5.36 23.25
C LYS A 69 41.53 4.55 24.56
N THR A 70 40.31 4.42 25.14
CA THR A 70 40.19 3.77 26.46
C THR A 70 39.71 2.33 26.37
N GLY A 71 39.15 1.92 25.24
CA GLY A 71 38.50 0.63 25.05
C GLY A 71 37.16 0.48 25.77
N GLU A 72 36.67 1.52 26.45
CA GLU A 72 35.40 1.52 27.18
C GLU A 72 34.21 1.70 26.22
N TRP A 73 33.09 1.08 26.56
CA TRP A 73 31.84 1.27 25.84
C TRP A 73 31.11 2.51 26.35
N LYS A 74 30.96 3.54 25.50
CA LYS A 74 30.25 4.79 25.80
C LYS A 74 29.03 4.94 24.95
N PRO A 75 27.96 5.65 25.38
CA PRO A 75 26.82 5.96 24.54
C PRO A 75 27.28 6.61 23.23
N HIS A 76 26.66 6.24 22.13
CA HIS A 76 26.90 6.87 20.82
C HIS A 76 26.15 8.20 20.79
N GLU A 77 26.86 9.30 21.06
CA GLU A 77 26.24 10.62 21.21
C GLU A 77 25.29 10.99 20.09
N GLY A 78 25.60 10.67 18.83
CA GLY A 78 24.75 10.94 17.68
C GLY A 78 23.36 10.26 17.78
N TYR A 79 23.31 8.95 18.03
CA TYR A 79 22.03 8.23 18.15
C TYR A 79 21.22 8.64 19.38
N VAL A 80 21.90 8.83 20.52
CA VAL A 80 21.27 9.25 21.78
C VAL A 80 20.66 10.65 21.62
N SER A 81 21.41 11.59 21.03
CA SER A 81 20.97 12.96 20.82
C SER A 81 19.84 13.04 19.78
N ALA A 82 19.97 12.35 18.63
CA ALA A 82 18.93 12.31 17.63
C ALA A 82 17.61 11.77 18.19
N SER A 83 17.66 10.62 18.88
CA SER A 83 16.47 10.03 19.51
C SER A 83 15.88 10.96 20.57
N SER A 84 16.70 11.58 21.41
CA SER A 84 16.23 12.52 22.43
C SER A 84 15.55 13.74 21.83
N ASN A 85 16.08 14.26 20.71
CA ASN A 85 15.49 15.39 19.99
C ASN A 85 14.16 15.04 19.33
N VAL A 86 14.02 13.81 18.77
CA VAL A 86 12.74 13.34 18.21
C VAL A 86 11.68 13.29 19.32
N PHE A 87 11.99 12.68 20.47
CA PHE A 87 11.04 12.65 21.60
C PHE A 87 10.71 14.06 22.09
N ALA A 88 11.71 14.94 22.23
CA ALA A 88 11.49 16.33 22.64
C ALA A 88 10.61 17.11 21.67
N ALA A 89 10.80 16.90 20.37
CA ALA A 89 9.97 17.51 19.33
C ALA A 89 8.51 17.02 19.40
N ALA A 90 8.30 15.71 19.50
CA ALA A 90 6.98 15.11 19.61
C ALA A 90 6.23 15.57 20.87
N GLU A 91 6.93 15.63 22.02
CA GLU A 91 6.39 16.13 23.29
C GLU A 91 6.02 17.62 23.21
N ALA A 92 6.90 18.44 22.63
CA ALA A 92 6.68 19.88 22.52
C ALA A 92 5.51 20.23 21.59
N LEU A 93 5.28 19.43 20.56
CA LEU A 93 4.12 19.60 19.66
C LEU A 93 2.80 19.21 20.34
N GLY A 94 2.78 18.22 21.22
CA GLY A 94 1.56 17.76 21.90
C GLY A 94 0.51 17.15 20.97
N THR A 95 0.86 16.79 19.74
CA THR A 95 -0.07 16.29 18.72
C THR A 95 -0.38 14.80 18.84
N GLY A 96 0.19 14.12 19.83
CA GLY A 96 0.02 12.68 20.03
C GLY A 96 0.91 11.80 19.14
N PHE A 97 1.89 12.38 18.44
CA PHE A 97 2.83 11.63 17.62
C PHE A 97 3.58 10.58 18.43
N LYS A 98 3.65 9.35 17.93
CA LYS A 98 4.19 8.19 18.64
C LYS A 98 5.62 7.87 18.18
N VAL A 99 6.43 7.35 19.09
CA VAL A 99 7.82 6.99 18.81
C VAL A 99 8.13 5.65 19.45
N PHE A 100 8.78 4.77 18.73
CA PHE A 100 9.36 3.55 19.27
C PHE A 100 10.71 3.27 18.62
N PHE A 101 11.45 2.28 19.12
CA PHE A 101 12.75 1.93 18.58
C PHE A 101 12.67 0.71 17.67
N SER A 102 13.38 0.79 16.54
CA SER A 102 13.62 -0.30 15.60
C SER A 102 15.14 -0.46 15.44
N PRO A 103 15.84 -1.04 16.43
CA PRO A 103 17.29 -1.14 16.39
C PRO A 103 17.74 -1.95 15.17
N ASP A 104 18.69 -1.38 14.45
CA ASP A 104 19.42 -2.06 13.40
C ASP A 104 20.68 -2.68 14.00
N GLY A 105 20.98 -3.91 13.68
CA GLY A 105 22.20 -4.49 14.18
C GLY A 105 22.44 -5.95 13.90
N SER A 106 23.67 -6.24 13.47
CA SER A 106 24.19 -7.58 13.35
C SER A 106 24.08 -8.39 14.65
N LYS A 107 24.22 -9.70 14.57
CA LYS A 107 24.13 -10.68 15.69
C LYS A 107 24.84 -10.26 16.99
N GLU A 108 25.87 -9.41 16.88
CA GLU A 108 26.64 -8.93 18.05
C GLU A 108 26.09 -7.63 18.65
N ALA A 109 25.37 -6.84 17.85
CA ALA A 109 24.92 -5.51 18.23
C ALA A 109 23.87 -5.52 19.35
N LEU A 110 22.91 -6.42 19.32
CA LEU A 110 21.88 -6.52 20.37
C LEU A 110 22.45 -6.85 21.75
N HIS A 111 23.50 -7.68 21.83
CA HIS A 111 24.15 -8.06 23.10
C HIS A 111 25.19 -7.06 23.59
N ARG A 112 25.99 -6.54 22.66
CA ARG A 112 27.14 -5.67 23.04
C ARG A 112 26.76 -4.21 23.06
N ASN A 113 25.75 -3.77 22.34
CA ASN A 113 25.39 -2.36 22.15
C ASN A 113 24.39 -1.83 23.18
N ASN A 114 24.02 -2.63 24.17
CA ASN A 114 23.20 -2.22 25.31
C ASN A 114 21.84 -1.58 24.92
N HIS A 115 21.09 -2.25 24.06
CA HIS A 115 19.69 -1.86 23.78
C HIS A 115 18.83 -1.77 25.06
N PRO A 116 19.08 -2.54 26.14
CA PRO A 116 18.40 -2.29 27.41
C PRO A 116 18.58 -0.88 27.97
N ASP A 117 19.72 -0.22 27.76
CA ASP A 117 19.90 1.19 28.18
C ASP A 117 18.93 2.12 27.47
N MET A 118 18.72 1.91 26.18
CA MET A 118 17.73 2.62 25.36
C MET A 118 16.31 2.39 25.91
N GLY A 119 15.92 1.15 26.15
CA GLY A 119 14.63 0.80 26.73
C GLY A 119 14.38 1.47 28.09
N VAL A 120 15.39 1.53 28.96
CA VAL A 120 15.31 2.20 30.27
C VAL A 120 15.20 3.73 30.11
N MET A 121 16.05 4.33 29.27
CA MET A 121 16.14 5.79 29.09
C MET A 121 14.80 6.40 28.65
N PHE A 122 14.08 5.74 27.74
CA PHE A 122 12.87 6.29 27.15
C PHE A 122 11.56 5.71 27.70
N TYR A 123 11.63 4.74 28.59
CA TYR A 123 10.46 4.02 29.12
C TYR A 123 9.34 4.92 29.62
N ARG A 124 9.68 6.03 30.27
CA ARG A 124 8.71 6.95 30.90
C ARG A 124 8.27 8.10 29.97
N ARG A 125 8.79 8.16 28.76
CA ARG A 125 8.44 9.24 27.82
C ARG A 125 6.96 9.11 27.41
N PRO A 126 6.18 10.18 27.41
CA PRO A 126 4.74 10.13 27.10
C PRO A 126 4.44 9.73 25.66
N ASN A 127 5.36 10.06 24.73
CA ASN A 127 5.25 9.73 23.32
C ASN A 127 5.80 8.34 22.95
N LEU A 128 6.36 7.58 23.94
CA LEU A 128 6.74 6.21 23.68
C LEU A 128 5.51 5.38 23.33
N PHE A 129 5.52 4.78 22.14
CA PHE A 129 4.40 3.96 21.67
C PHE A 129 4.16 2.77 22.59
N ARG A 130 2.87 2.57 22.92
CA ARG A 130 2.39 1.45 23.72
C ARG A 130 1.22 0.79 23.01
N TYR A 131 1.35 -0.50 22.80
CA TYR A 131 0.27 -1.32 22.25
C TYR A 131 -0.37 -2.12 23.38
N GLY A 132 -1.67 -1.96 23.60
CA GLY A 132 -2.35 -2.56 24.76
C GLY A 132 -1.73 -2.13 26.12
N GLY A 133 -1.21 -0.90 26.21
CA GLY A 133 -0.57 -0.37 27.43
C GLY A 133 0.88 -0.78 27.62
N ARG A 134 1.41 -1.76 26.88
CA ARG A 134 2.79 -2.23 26.95
C ARG A 134 3.68 -1.45 25.97
N PRO A 135 4.89 -1.00 26.38
CA PRO A 135 5.82 -0.34 25.47
C PRO A 135 6.24 -1.28 24.34
N PHE A 136 6.48 -0.70 23.16
CA PHE A 136 6.72 -1.45 21.92
C PHE A 136 8.14 -1.26 21.39
N ILE A 137 8.70 -2.31 20.83
CA ILE A 137 9.97 -2.29 20.09
C ILE A 137 9.87 -3.22 18.89
N SER A 138 10.38 -2.78 17.75
CA SER A 138 10.69 -3.66 16.62
C SER A 138 12.21 -3.87 16.54
N GLY A 139 12.74 -4.26 15.42
CA GLY A 139 14.17 -4.32 15.16
C GLY A 139 14.51 -5.13 13.94
N TRP A 140 15.57 -4.73 13.26
CA TRP A 140 16.09 -5.49 12.14
C TRP A 140 17.01 -6.59 12.67
N ALA A 141 16.66 -7.82 12.44
CA ALA A 141 17.37 -8.96 12.95
C ALA A 141 17.47 -10.05 11.88
N GLY A 142 18.31 -9.83 10.90
CA GLY A 142 18.49 -10.75 9.76
C GLY A 142 18.86 -12.16 10.16
N ASN A 143 17.93 -12.95 10.45
CA ASN A 143 17.66 -14.39 10.42
C ASN A 143 17.36 -15.12 11.74
N THR A 144 16.91 -16.34 11.60
CA THR A 144 16.21 -17.32 12.43
C THR A 144 16.72 -17.65 13.84
N ARG A 145 17.83 -17.16 14.29
CA ARG A 145 18.41 -17.56 15.60
C ARG A 145 18.37 -16.46 16.67
N LEU A 146 17.35 -15.60 16.58
CA LEU A 146 17.29 -14.38 17.39
C LEU A 146 16.55 -14.49 18.71
N THR A 147 15.86 -15.59 18.92
CA THR A 147 15.02 -15.84 20.09
C THR A 147 15.76 -15.59 21.41
N ASN A 148 16.96 -16.08 21.53
CA ASN A 148 17.76 -15.95 22.77
C ASN A 148 18.12 -14.49 23.10
N LYS A 149 18.25 -13.61 22.11
CA LYS A 149 18.64 -12.21 22.32
C LYS A 149 17.53 -11.39 22.97
N TYR A 150 16.29 -11.64 22.58
CA TYR A 150 15.15 -10.97 23.18
C TYR A 150 14.80 -11.50 24.57
N VAL A 151 15.12 -12.76 24.87
CA VAL A 151 15.06 -13.29 26.25
C VAL A 151 15.98 -12.49 27.16
N ASP A 152 17.23 -12.30 26.76
CA ASP A 152 18.19 -11.52 27.53
C ASP A 152 17.77 -10.06 27.67
N PHE A 153 17.28 -9.45 26.57
CA PHE A 153 16.75 -8.10 26.59
C PHE A 153 15.62 -7.93 27.62
N LYS A 154 14.62 -8.81 27.60
CA LYS A 154 13.50 -8.78 28.57
C LYS A 154 13.99 -8.99 29.99
N ARG A 155 14.90 -9.93 30.22
CA ARG A 155 15.49 -10.19 31.54
C ARG A 155 16.25 -8.97 32.10
N GLU A 156 17.05 -8.32 31.28
CA GLU A 156 17.80 -7.14 31.70
C GLU A 156 16.90 -5.93 31.99
N LEU A 157 15.85 -5.71 31.22
CA LEU A 157 14.85 -4.67 31.48
C LEU A 157 14.12 -4.93 32.81
N ALA A 158 13.69 -6.18 33.04
CA ALA A 158 13.04 -6.56 34.29
C ALA A 158 13.95 -6.36 35.51
N ALA A 159 15.25 -6.73 35.40
CA ALA A 159 16.24 -6.50 36.44
C ALA A 159 16.44 -5.01 36.77
N ARG A 160 16.12 -4.10 35.85
CA ARG A 160 16.22 -2.64 36.02
C ARG A 160 14.85 -2.00 36.37
N GLY A 161 13.83 -2.79 36.70
CA GLY A 161 12.51 -2.30 37.10
C GLY A 161 11.72 -1.70 35.97
N VAL A 162 12.00 -2.03 34.73
CA VAL A 162 11.28 -1.61 33.55
C VAL A 162 10.26 -2.68 33.21
N GLY A 163 9.05 -2.27 32.83
CA GLY A 163 7.96 -3.18 32.46
C GLY A 163 8.24 -3.95 31.16
N ASP A 164 7.46 -5.00 30.96
CA ASP A 164 7.58 -5.92 29.84
C ASP A 164 7.28 -5.24 28.48
N TYR A 165 8.29 -5.16 27.63
CA TYR A 165 8.16 -4.67 26.26
C TYR A 165 7.50 -5.71 25.33
N LEU A 166 6.60 -5.23 24.48
CA LEU A 166 6.17 -5.97 23.29
C LEU A 166 7.28 -5.93 22.24
N ILE A 167 7.65 -7.11 21.76
CA ILE A 167 8.75 -7.26 20.81
C ILE A 167 8.20 -7.83 19.51
N VAL A 168 8.34 -7.07 18.40
CA VAL A 168 7.88 -7.44 17.06
C VAL A 168 9.07 -7.27 16.09
N PRO A 169 9.99 -8.25 16.04
CA PRO A 169 11.19 -8.12 15.24
C PRO A 169 10.93 -8.33 13.76
N HIS A 170 11.79 -7.75 12.93
CA HIS A 170 11.88 -8.14 11.53
C HIS A 170 12.32 -9.60 11.41
N TYR A 171 11.64 -10.31 10.56
CA TYR A 171 11.99 -11.68 10.20
C TYR A 171 12.30 -11.76 8.70
N GLY A 172 13.55 -12.06 8.37
CA GLY A 172 13.99 -12.21 6.99
C GLY A 172 13.65 -13.58 6.44
N VAL A 173 12.76 -13.63 5.47
CA VAL A 173 12.37 -14.83 4.71
C VAL A 173 12.73 -14.69 3.23
N SER A 174 13.94 -14.20 2.94
CA SER A 174 14.43 -14.10 1.57
C SER A 174 14.48 -15.49 0.90
N ASN A 175 14.01 -15.55 -0.33
CA ASN A 175 14.07 -16.73 -1.23
C ASN A 175 13.22 -17.94 -0.84
N HIS A 176 12.09 -17.76 -0.16
CA HIS A 176 11.16 -18.85 0.16
C HIS A 176 9.84 -18.68 -0.60
N THR A 177 9.26 -19.79 -1.02
CA THR A 177 7.89 -19.82 -1.58
C THR A 177 6.86 -19.44 -0.52
N MET A 178 5.64 -19.14 -0.91
CA MET A 178 4.53 -18.86 0.02
C MET A 178 4.34 -19.98 1.04
N TYR A 179 4.40 -21.25 0.60
CA TYR A 179 4.23 -22.40 1.49
C TYR A 179 5.40 -22.58 2.46
N GLU A 180 6.62 -22.42 1.98
CA GLU A 180 7.82 -22.47 2.82
C GLU A 180 7.84 -21.34 3.84
N THR A 181 7.37 -20.15 3.46
CA THR A 181 7.22 -19.02 4.38
C THR A 181 6.18 -19.33 5.46
N PHE A 182 5.06 -19.95 5.10
CA PHE A 182 4.02 -20.34 6.06
C PHE A 182 4.53 -21.38 7.04
N ASP A 183 5.15 -22.45 6.55
CA ASP A 183 5.73 -23.50 7.38
C ASP A 183 6.81 -22.94 8.31
N LEU A 184 7.67 -22.07 7.81
CA LEU A 184 8.74 -21.44 8.56
C LEU A 184 8.17 -20.56 9.68
N VAL A 185 7.21 -19.69 9.39
CA VAL A 185 6.61 -18.80 10.40
C VAL A 185 5.80 -19.59 11.40
N GLU A 186 4.98 -20.54 10.97
CA GLU A 186 4.12 -21.31 11.87
C GLU A 186 4.89 -22.38 12.66
N ASN A 187 5.74 -23.15 12.01
CA ASN A 187 6.39 -24.30 12.62
C ASN A 187 7.73 -23.96 13.27
N ASP A 188 8.58 -23.17 12.62
CA ASP A 188 9.94 -22.91 13.09
C ASP A 188 10.03 -21.68 13.99
N ILE A 189 9.14 -20.70 13.84
CA ILE A 189 9.15 -19.49 14.65
C ILE A 189 8.16 -19.59 15.80
N PHE A 190 6.87 -19.63 15.49
CA PHE A 190 5.84 -19.53 16.54
C PHE A 190 5.72 -20.77 17.42
N ARG A 191 6.16 -21.92 16.94
CA ARG A 191 6.23 -23.17 17.74
C ARG A 191 7.55 -23.35 18.46
N ASP A 192 8.57 -22.53 18.20
CA ASP A 192 9.81 -22.56 18.98
C ASP A 192 9.50 -22.11 20.41
N PRO A 193 9.73 -22.98 21.42
CA PRO A 193 9.48 -22.65 22.83
C PRO A 193 10.34 -21.46 23.32
N ASN A 194 11.41 -21.12 22.60
CA ASN A 194 12.26 -19.98 22.90
C ASN A 194 11.80 -18.70 22.20
N PHE A 195 10.74 -18.74 21.38
CA PHE A 195 10.20 -17.55 20.72
C PHE A 195 9.42 -16.69 21.72
N VAL A 196 10.13 -15.76 22.35
CA VAL A 196 9.57 -14.85 23.37
C VAL A 196 9.00 -13.56 22.79
N CYS A 197 8.97 -13.43 21.46
CA CYS A 197 8.46 -12.26 20.78
C CYS A 197 6.93 -12.30 20.70
N ASP A 198 6.33 -11.11 20.68
CA ASP A 198 4.89 -10.91 20.67
C ASP A 198 4.30 -10.87 19.25
N GLY A 199 5.16 -10.83 18.24
CA GLY A 199 4.78 -10.79 16.83
C GLY A 199 5.96 -10.83 15.88
N ILE A 200 5.72 -10.52 14.62
CA ILE A 200 6.73 -10.42 13.56
C ILE A 200 6.47 -9.20 12.68
N PHE A 201 7.54 -8.72 12.06
CA PHE A 201 7.55 -7.63 11.11
C PHE A 201 8.27 -8.07 9.83
N PHE A 202 7.75 -7.73 8.65
CA PHE A 202 8.44 -7.95 7.39
C PHE A 202 8.92 -6.64 6.78
N PHE A 203 10.25 -6.51 6.69
CA PHE A 203 10.93 -5.40 6.05
C PHE A 203 11.00 -5.69 4.54
N GLY A 204 10.19 -5.02 3.73
CA GLY A 204 9.83 -5.44 2.37
C GLY A 204 10.82 -5.15 1.25
N CYS A 205 12.10 -4.87 1.54
CA CYS A 205 13.03 -4.40 0.51
C CYS A 205 13.59 -5.47 -0.44
N ASP A 206 13.55 -6.75 -0.06
CA ASP A 206 14.34 -7.79 -0.72
C ASP A 206 13.60 -8.64 -1.76
N ASN A 207 12.37 -8.28 -2.14
CA ASN A 207 11.51 -9.15 -2.94
C ASN A 207 10.89 -8.44 -4.14
N THR A 208 10.34 -9.22 -5.09
CA THR A 208 9.38 -8.68 -6.06
C THR A 208 8.12 -8.20 -5.35
N VAL A 209 7.31 -7.35 -6.00
CA VAL A 209 6.04 -6.89 -5.44
C VAL A 209 5.14 -8.08 -5.08
N ASP A 210 5.02 -9.05 -5.98
CA ASP A 210 4.10 -10.18 -5.82
C ASP A 210 4.58 -11.13 -4.71
N GLU A 211 5.88 -11.46 -4.65
CA GLU A 211 6.47 -12.24 -3.55
C GLU A 211 6.34 -11.52 -2.21
N PHE A 212 6.45 -10.20 -2.21
CA PHE A 212 6.30 -9.43 -0.97
C PHE A 212 4.86 -9.44 -0.48
N ILE A 213 3.88 -9.28 -1.38
CA ILE A 213 2.45 -9.41 -1.06
C ILE A 213 2.16 -10.81 -0.50
N ASP A 214 2.63 -11.86 -1.15
CA ASP A 214 2.47 -13.24 -0.68
C ASP A 214 3.03 -13.43 0.74
N ARG A 215 4.17 -12.84 1.04
CA ARG A 215 4.78 -12.89 2.39
C ARG A 215 4.01 -12.10 3.43
N LEU A 216 3.53 -10.91 3.08
CA LEU A 216 2.66 -10.16 3.97
C LEU A 216 1.42 -10.96 4.33
N ASP A 217 0.79 -11.58 3.34
CA ASP A 217 -0.42 -12.37 3.52
C ASP A 217 -0.17 -13.60 4.39
N VAL A 218 0.92 -14.33 4.14
CA VAL A 218 1.31 -15.52 4.93
C VAL A 218 1.67 -15.14 6.36
N GLY A 219 2.48 -14.10 6.54
CA GLY A 219 2.86 -13.60 7.86
C GLY A 219 1.65 -13.17 8.67
N ARG A 220 0.71 -12.49 8.03
CA ARG A 220 -0.55 -12.09 8.64
C ARG A 220 -1.39 -13.29 9.06
N LEU A 221 -1.57 -14.29 8.20
CA LEU A 221 -2.34 -15.49 8.49
C LEU A 221 -1.72 -16.28 9.65
N ALA A 222 -0.41 -16.53 9.61
CA ALA A 222 0.28 -17.27 10.67
C ALA A 222 0.19 -16.53 12.02
N SER A 223 0.34 -15.20 12.01
CA SER A 223 0.20 -14.39 13.22
C SER A 223 -1.21 -14.42 13.78
N LEU A 224 -2.24 -14.33 12.93
CA LEU A 224 -3.64 -14.46 13.34
C LEU A 224 -3.91 -15.80 14.04
N LYS A 225 -3.46 -16.91 13.43
CA LYS A 225 -3.66 -18.27 13.97
C LYS A 225 -2.99 -18.48 15.32
N ASN A 226 -1.89 -17.80 15.57
CA ASN A 226 -1.09 -17.95 16.79
C ASN A 226 -1.32 -16.82 17.80
N GLY A 227 -2.29 -15.92 17.59
CA GLY A 227 -2.57 -14.79 18.46
C GLY A 227 -1.39 -13.82 18.60
N LYS A 228 -0.61 -13.66 17.53
CA LYS A 228 0.58 -12.80 17.47
C LYS A 228 0.30 -11.52 16.71
N ILE A 229 1.04 -10.46 17.01
CA ILE A 229 0.99 -9.18 16.29
C ILE A 229 1.68 -9.36 14.94
N PHE A 230 1.05 -8.84 13.89
CA PHE A 230 1.68 -8.70 12.58
C PHE A 230 1.85 -7.22 12.22
N MET A 231 3.06 -6.83 11.87
CA MET A 231 3.36 -5.49 11.37
C MET A 231 3.80 -5.58 9.91
N ALA A 232 3.08 -4.87 9.03
CA ALA A 232 3.40 -4.85 7.61
C ALA A 232 4.36 -3.69 7.28
N GLY A 233 5.30 -3.93 6.36
CA GLY A 233 6.34 -2.96 5.99
C GLY A 233 6.29 -2.55 4.52
N PRO A 234 5.31 -1.75 4.05
CA PRO A 234 5.29 -1.32 2.66
C PRO A 234 6.54 -0.52 2.30
N CYS A 235 7.11 -0.84 1.13
CA CYS A 235 8.33 -0.23 0.62
C CYS A 235 8.09 0.33 -0.80
N PRO A 236 8.51 1.56 -1.11
CA PRO A 236 8.30 2.16 -2.43
C PRO A 236 9.24 1.63 -3.52
N ALA A 237 10.48 1.33 -3.17
CA ALA A 237 11.53 0.78 -4.03
C ALA A 237 12.75 0.43 -3.19
N TYR A 238 13.74 -0.20 -3.80
CA TYR A 238 15.00 -0.52 -3.13
C TYR A 238 16.18 -0.49 -4.11
N ASN A 239 17.29 0.07 -3.67
CA ASN A 239 18.52 0.15 -4.45
C ASN A 239 19.74 0.14 -3.52
N SER A 240 20.17 -1.06 -3.15
CA SER A 240 21.44 -1.27 -2.42
C SER A 240 22.23 -2.38 -3.12
N SER A 241 22.14 -3.61 -2.68
CA SER A 241 22.74 -4.77 -3.36
C SER A 241 21.98 -5.19 -4.62
N ASN A 242 20.69 -4.88 -4.68
CA ASN A 242 19.78 -5.17 -5.80
C ASN A 242 19.02 -3.92 -6.20
N LEU A 243 18.82 -3.72 -7.51
CA LEU A 243 17.93 -2.67 -8.02
C LEU A 243 16.52 -3.24 -8.16
N ARG A 244 15.54 -2.61 -7.50
CA ARG A 244 14.12 -2.95 -7.57
C ARG A 244 13.30 -1.69 -7.74
N ASP A 245 12.47 -1.63 -8.76
CA ASP A 245 11.63 -0.47 -9.05
C ASP A 245 10.15 -0.67 -8.72
N PHE A 246 9.76 -1.89 -8.34
CA PHE A 246 8.41 -2.23 -7.94
C PHE A 246 7.33 -1.72 -8.91
N ARG A 247 7.58 -1.74 -10.21
CA ARG A 247 6.64 -1.24 -11.24
C ARG A 247 6.22 0.22 -10.98
N GLY A 248 7.14 1.02 -10.46
CA GLY A 248 6.87 2.40 -10.07
C GLY A 248 5.86 2.53 -8.94
N VAL A 249 5.02 3.53 -9.04
CA VAL A 249 4.02 3.83 -8.02
C VAL A 249 2.93 2.75 -7.92
N SER A 250 2.68 2.00 -9.01
CA SER A 250 1.64 0.98 -9.03
C SER A 250 1.95 -0.20 -8.09
N GLY A 251 3.18 -0.66 -8.01
CA GLY A 251 3.55 -1.74 -7.11
C GLY A 251 3.44 -1.36 -5.63
N TYR A 252 3.83 -0.13 -5.29
CA TYR A 252 3.60 0.40 -3.94
C TYR A 252 2.10 0.44 -3.58
N ALA A 253 1.26 0.81 -4.55
CA ALA A 253 -0.19 0.80 -4.39
C ALA A 253 -0.74 -0.63 -4.22
N ASP A 254 -0.19 -1.62 -4.94
CA ASP A 254 -0.61 -3.02 -4.82
C ASP A 254 -0.27 -3.59 -3.44
N ILE A 255 0.93 -3.29 -2.91
CA ILE A 255 1.31 -3.63 -1.54
C ILE A 255 0.32 -3.03 -0.53
N TRP A 256 0.01 -1.74 -0.67
CA TRP A 256 -0.95 -1.08 0.22
C TRP A 256 -2.37 -1.65 0.10
N ARG A 257 -2.82 -2.03 -1.09
CA ARG A 257 -4.12 -2.71 -1.27
C ARG A 257 -4.20 -4.02 -0.49
N SER A 258 -3.13 -4.82 -0.54
CA SER A 258 -3.04 -6.04 0.28
C SER A 258 -3.10 -5.71 1.78
N ILE A 259 -2.38 -4.68 2.24
CA ILE A 259 -2.41 -4.22 3.62
C ILE A 259 -3.82 -3.76 4.03
N VAL A 260 -4.48 -2.96 3.18
CA VAL A 260 -5.87 -2.51 3.43
C VAL A 260 -6.83 -3.70 3.50
N ALA A 261 -6.67 -4.71 2.64
CA ALA A 261 -7.51 -5.90 2.62
C ALA A 261 -7.24 -6.86 3.79
N SER A 262 -5.96 -7.05 4.17
CA SER A 262 -5.56 -8.01 5.21
C SER A 262 -5.61 -7.44 6.64
N GLN A 263 -5.66 -6.11 6.77
CA GLN A 263 -5.79 -5.40 8.06
C GLN A 263 -4.81 -5.87 9.14
N PRO A 264 -3.49 -5.82 8.94
CA PRO A 264 -2.51 -6.11 9.99
C PRO A 264 -2.72 -5.17 11.19
N GLU A 265 -2.23 -5.54 12.36
CA GLU A 265 -2.36 -4.73 13.58
C GLU A 265 -1.65 -3.38 13.45
N LEU A 266 -0.49 -3.37 12.80
CA LEU A 266 0.36 -2.19 12.64
C LEU A 266 0.96 -2.14 11.23
N VAL A 267 1.36 -0.94 10.82
CA VAL A 267 2.12 -0.68 9.58
C VAL A 267 3.36 0.13 9.94
N GLU A 268 4.53 -0.30 9.46
CA GLU A 268 5.79 0.45 9.53
C GLU A 268 6.34 0.62 8.11
N ILE A 269 6.14 1.79 7.50
CA ILE A 269 6.61 2.07 6.14
C ILE A 269 8.14 2.01 6.11
N VAL A 270 8.68 1.34 5.13
CA VAL A 270 10.11 1.15 4.94
C VAL A 270 10.56 1.94 3.71
N THR A 271 11.08 3.17 3.88
CA THR A 271 11.41 3.93 5.08
C THR A 271 10.85 5.35 5.02
N TRP A 272 11.05 6.18 6.06
CA TRP A 272 10.77 7.62 5.98
C TRP A 272 11.83 8.32 5.14
N ASN A 273 13.10 8.16 5.47
CA ASN A 273 14.20 8.99 4.99
C ASN A 273 15.47 8.22 4.58
N ASP A 274 15.40 6.91 4.33
CA ASP A 274 16.54 6.20 3.73
C ASP A 274 16.56 6.39 2.21
N ASN A 275 16.96 7.59 1.83
CA ASN A 275 17.11 7.97 0.43
C ASN A 275 18.39 7.37 -0.19
N GLY A 276 19.32 6.89 0.63
CA GLY A 276 20.53 6.17 0.21
C GLY A 276 20.19 4.86 -0.50
N GLU A 277 19.26 4.11 0.04
CA GLU A 277 18.80 2.82 -0.49
C GLU A 277 17.53 2.92 -1.35
N ASP A 278 17.10 4.13 -1.70
CA ASP A 278 15.90 4.39 -2.53
C ASP A 278 14.57 3.95 -1.89
N SER A 279 14.56 3.65 -0.61
CA SER A 279 13.38 3.22 0.14
C SER A 279 12.63 4.36 0.84
N GLY A 280 13.20 5.57 0.91
CA GLY A 280 12.57 6.73 1.55
C GLY A 280 11.32 7.21 0.82
N ILE A 281 10.26 7.51 1.56
CA ILE A 281 9.04 8.15 1.03
C ILE A 281 9.07 9.68 1.17
N PHE A 282 9.88 10.21 2.08
CA PHE A 282 10.07 11.64 2.30
C PHE A 282 11.43 12.08 1.79
N ILE A 283 11.42 13.06 0.93
CA ILE A 283 12.63 13.66 0.40
C ILE A 283 12.80 15.02 1.05
N ASP A 284 13.56 15.01 2.12
CA ASP A 284 14.05 16.22 2.73
C ASP A 284 15.29 16.67 1.94
N GLY A 285 15.24 17.84 1.36
CA GLY A 285 16.43 18.48 0.76
C GLY A 285 17.54 18.75 1.78
N TRP A 286 17.34 18.40 3.05
CA TRP A 286 18.21 18.64 4.16
C TRP A 286 18.73 17.35 4.79
N THR A 287 20.00 17.14 4.68
CA THR A 287 20.74 16.10 5.39
C THR A 287 21.79 16.80 6.24
N GLY A 288 21.51 16.99 7.47
CA GLY A 288 22.34 17.59 8.52
C GLY A 288 23.85 17.66 8.31
N GLY A 289 24.31 18.46 7.38
CA GLY A 289 25.68 18.99 7.33
C GLY A 289 26.85 18.03 7.07
N GLN A 290 26.61 16.73 6.81
CA GLN A 290 27.70 15.77 6.63
C GLN A 290 28.09 15.50 5.17
N LEU A 291 27.21 15.81 4.21
CA LEU A 291 27.53 15.69 2.77
C LEU A 291 27.55 17.07 2.14
N PRO A 292 28.43 17.34 1.19
CA PRO A 292 28.39 18.56 0.41
C PRO A 292 27.04 18.73 -0.28
N HIS A 293 26.52 19.94 -0.29
CA HIS A 293 25.23 20.33 -0.85
C HIS A 293 24.92 19.73 -2.23
N ASP A 294 25.91 19.71 -3.09
CA ASP A 294 25.83 19.20 -4.45
C ASP A 294 25.69 17.67 -4.56
N LEU A 295 26.19 16.92 -3.61
CA LEU A 295 25.99 15.47 -3.58
C LEU A 295 24.59 15.10 -3.13
N GLN A 296 24.05 15.82 -2.16
CA GLN A 296 22.73 15.56 -1.61
C GLN A 296 21.66 15.81 -2.68
N SER A 297 21.73 16.95 -3.34
CA SER A 297 20.78 17.28 -4.41
C SER A 297 20.83 16.33 -5.60
N ARG A 298 21.98 15.71 -5.89
CA ARG A 298 22.14 14.79 -7.01
C ARG A 298 21.77 13.35 -6.71
N ILE A 299 21.90 12.91 -5.47
CA ILE A 299 21.64 11.53 -5.07
C ILE A 299 20.15 11.30 -4.82
N TRP A 300 19.44 12.30 -4.28
CA TRP A 300 18.08 12.13 -3.78
C TRP A 300 16.99 12.83 -4.58
N ALA A 301 17.36 13.44 -5.64
CA ALA A 301 16.50 14.26 -6.48
C ALA A 301 15.59 13.51 -7.46
N CYS A 302 15.66 12.20 -7.49
CA CYS A 302 14.86 11.44 -8.44
C CYS A 302 13.37 11.34 -8.06
N ARG A 303 13.01 11.70 -6.84
CA ARG A 303 11.64 11.64 -6.33
C ARG A 303 11.10 13.01 -5.94
N ASP A 304 9.80 13.07 -5.82
CA ASP A 304 9.03 14.14 -5.21
C ASP A 304 8.13 13.54 -4.11
N ASP A 305 7.18 14.32 -3.57
CA ASP A 305 6.25 13.85 -2.53
C ASP A 305 5.17 12.88 -3.06
N ALA A 306 5.32 12.28 -4.24
CA ALA A 306 4.34 11.37 -4.83
C ALA A 306 4.02 10.16 -3.93
N PHE A 307 5.04 9.53 -3.36
CA PHE A 307 4.84 8.40 -2.44
C PHE A 307 4.21 8.82 -1.11
N LEU A 308 4.51 10.03 -0.62
CA LEU A 308 3.86 10.59 0.55
C LEU A 308 2.36 10.81 0.32
N ASP A 309 2.00 11.43 -0.81
CA ASP A 309 0.60 11.69 -1.15
C ASP A 309 -0.19 10.39 -1.30
N LEU A 310 0.40 9.40 -1.95
CA LEU A 310 -0.20 8.08 -2.09
C LEU A 310 -0.30 7.35 -0.75
N THR A 311 0.70 7.48 0.13
CA THR A 311 0.65 6.97 1.50
C THR A 311 -0.55 7.53 2.25
N ALA A 312 -0.84 8.82 2.14
CA ALA A 312 -2.00 9.43 2.80
C ALA A 312 -3.32 8.80 2.36
N TYR A 313 -3.47 8.51 1.06
CA TYR A 313 -4.66 7.86 0.51
C TYR A 313 -4.87 6.45 1.08
N PHE A 314 -3.83 5.64 1.06
CA PHE A 314 -3.91 4.27 1.56
C PHE A 314 -3.94 4.16 3.09
N ALA A 315 -3.21 5.03 3.80
CA ALA A 315 -3.27 5.09 5.25
C ALA A 315 -4.69 5.44 5.75
N ALA A 316 -5.38 6.36 5.07
CA ALA A 316 -6.77 6.68 5.38
C ALA A 316 -7.69 5.47 5.13
N ALA A 317 -7.49 4.73 4.02
CA ALA A 317 -8.24 3.50 3.73
C ALA A 317 -7.96 2.39 4.75
N TYR A 318 -6.71 2.22 5.17
CA TYR A 318 -6.32 1.25 6.20
C TYR A 318 -6.97 1.57 7.56
N LYS A 319 -6.90 2.83 8.01
CA LYS A 319 -7.50 3.29 9.27
C LYS A 319 -9.02 3.18 9.28
N SER A 320 -9.67 3.44 8.16
CA SER A 320 -11.11 3.28 8.00
C SER A 320 -11.56 1.82 7.83
N ARG A 321 -10.62 0.86 7.87
CA ARG A 321 -10.86 -0.58 7.68
C ARG A 321 -11.44 -0.92 6.30
N GLY A 322 -10.85 -0.38 5.25
CA GLY A 322 -11.15 -0.75 3.86
C GLY A 322 -11.95 0.27 3.07
N ARG A 323 -12.46 1.36 3.70
CA ARG A 323 -13.10 2.44 2.96
C ARG A 323 -12.06 3.42 2.42
N PHE A 324 -11.90 3.44 1.12
CA PHE A 324 -11.05 4.43 0.47
C PHE A 324 -11.67 5.83 0.58
N PRO A 325 -10.84 6.87 0.85
CA PRO A 325 -11.32 8.25 0.88
C PRO A 325 -11.84 8.69 -0.50
N GLU A 326 -12.78 9.62 -0.51
CA GLU A 326 -13.28 10.24 -1.73
C GLU A 326 -12.12 10.94 -2.47
N ILE A 327 -12.04 10.71 -3.78
CA ILE A 327 -11.06 11.37 -4.63
C ILE A 327 -11.67 12.68 -5.12
N THR A 328 -11.19 13.80 -4.59
CA THR A 328 -11.71 15.14 -4.88
C THR A 328 -10.90 15.91 -5.94
N GLN A 329 -9.79 15.32 -6.40
CA GLN A 329 -8.88 15.96 -7.36
C GLN A 329 -8.21 14.89 -8.22
N ASP A 330 -8.18 15.10 -9.54
CA ASP A 330 -7.43 14.23 -10.44
C ASP A 330 -5.94 14.44 -10.28
N LYS A 331 -5.18 13.33 -10.24
CA LYS A 331 -3.73 13.33 -10.07
C LYS A 331 -3.06 12.33 -10.99
N ILE A 332 -1.88 12.67 -11.47
CA ILE A 332 -0.97 11.78 -12.19
C ILE A 332 0.23 11.50 -11.30
N TYR A 333 0.61 10.24 -11.17
CA TYR A 333 1.88 9.78 -10.61
C TYR A 333 2.65 9.10 -11.75
N ALA A 334 3.68 9.77 -12.23
CA ALA A 334 4.55 9.24 -13.27
C ALA A 334 5.81 8.65 -12.66
N ALA A 335 6.27 7.53 -13.21
CA ALA A 335 7.48 6.87 -12.74
C ALA A 335 8.21 6.19 -13.90
N TYR A 336 9.53 6.37 -13.99
CA TYR A 336 10.36 5.69 -14.99
C TYR A 336 11.85 5.82 -14.65
N ARG A 337 12.65 4.90 -15.15
CA ARG A 337 14.11 5.00 -15.08
C ARG A 337 14.65 5.76 -16.29
N PRO A 338 15.63 6.65 -16.12
CA PRO A 338 16.25 7.34 -17.24
C PRO A 338 17.11 6.43 -18.13
N ARG A 339 17.30 5.17 -17.75
CA ARG A 339 18.08 4.18 -18.49
C ARG A 339 17.37 2.83 -18.53
N SER A 340 17.46 2.17 -19.68
CA SER A 340 17.00 0.79 -19.84
C SER A 340 17.85 -0.17 -19.00
N LYS A 341 17.31 -1.35 -18.70
CA LYS A 341 18.00 -2.45 -18.03
C LYS A 341 19.35 -2.76 -18.69
N ARG A 342 19.40 -2.72 -20.01
CA ARG A 342 20.62 -2.96 -20.80
C ARG A 342 21.69 -1.87 -20.64
N LEU A 343 21.28 -0.61 -20.43
CA LEU A 343 22.18 0.53 -20.24
C LEU A 343 22.52 0.78 -18.77
N THR A 344 21.90 0.04 -17.86
CA THR A 344 22.21 0.04 -16.44
C THR A 344 23.46 -0.80 -16.23
N LYS A 345 24.66 -0.22 -16.48
CA LYS A 345 25.90 -0.94 -16.21
C LYS A 345 26.15 -1.10 -14.73
N ILE A 346 26.42 -2.31 -14.39
CA ILE A 346 27.11 -2.78 -13.23
C ILE A 346 28.53 -2.22 -13.26
N PHE A 347 29.00 -1.63 -12.20
CA PHE A 347 30.34 -1.06 -12.11
C PHE A 347 31.43 -2.01 -12.56
N SER A 348 32.34 -1.50 -13.39
CA SER A 348 33.61 -2.16 -13.68
C SER A 348 34.52 -2.13 -12.44
N PRO A 349 35.22 -3.23 -12.13
CA PRO A 349 36.14 -3.29 -10.98
C PRO A 349 37.39 -2.39 -11.11
N GLU A 350 37.52 -1.60 -12.17
CA GLU A 350 38.73 -0.82 -12.45
C GLU A 350 38.80 0.57 -11.80
N SER A 351 37.87 0.97 -10.92
CA SER A 351 38.00 2.25 -10.22
C SER A 351 38.88 2.10 -8.97
N GLU A 352 40.08 2.63 -9.01
CA GLU A 352 41.08 2.69 -7.93
C GLU A 352 40.67 3.56 -6.73
N THR A 353 39.53 3.32 -6.09
CA THR A 353 39.14 4.10 -4.92
C THR A 353 39.09 3.26 -3.63
N PRO A 354 39.50 3.81 -2.48
CA PRO A 354 39.62 3.10 -1.18
C PRO A 354 38.32 2.56 -0.57
N TRP A 355 37.19 2.78 -1.22
CA TRP A 355 35.88 2.26 -0.82
C TRP A 355 35.49 0.96 -1.55
N GLN A 356 36.45 0.31 -2.19
CA GLN A 356 36.26 -0.93 -2.94
C GLN A 356 35.69 -2.09 -2.10
N ASP A 357 35.96 -2.14 -0.81
CA ASP A 357 35.56 -3.26 0.06
C ASP A 357 34.04 -3.40 0.24
N PHE A 358 33.24 -2.37 -0.05
CA PHE A 358 31.77 -2.44 -0.07
C PHE A 358 31.15 -2.70 -1.46
N ARG A 359 31.95 -2.78 -2.50
CA ARG A 359 31.52 -2.69 -3.91
C ARG A 359 31.76 -3.92 -4.77
N ASP A 360 32.39 -4.94 -4.24
CA ASP A 360 32.54 -6.22 -4.93
C ASP A 360 31.24 -7.03 -4.97
N THR A 361 30.17 -6.55 -4.36
CA THR A 361 28.81 -7.05 -4.56
C THR A 361 28.18 -6.29 -5.73
N PHE A 362 28.20 -6.90 -6.87
CA PHE A 362 27.52 -6.44 -8.08
C PHE A 362 26.07 -6.07 -7.79
N LEU A 363 25.65 -4.86 -8.18
CA LEU A 363 24.24 -4.50 -8.28
C LEU A 363 23.59 -5.46 -9.28
N GLN A 364 22.89 -6.45 -8.78
CA GLN A 364 22.07 -7.29 -9.64
C GLN A 364 20.81 -6.52 -9.98
N VAL A 365 20.61 -6.22 -11.25
CA VAL A 365 19.30 -5.78 -11.74
C VAL A 365 18.39 -6.99 -11.69
N HIS A 366 17.41 -6.95 -10.82
CA HIS A 366 16.49 -8.06 -10.64
C HIS A 366 15.70 -8.34 -11.94
N ASP A 367 15.31 -9.59 -12.16
CA ASP A 367 14.61 -9.97 -13.41
C ASP A 367 13.24 -9.33 -13.56
N ASP A 368 12.59 -8.92 -12.45
CA ASP A 368 11.32 -8.21 -12.42
C ASP A 368 11.40 -6.72 -12.80
N VAL A 369 12.60 -6.16 -12.91
CA VAL A 369 12.78 -4.79 -13.42
C VAL A 369 12.49 -4.77 -14.91
N GLU A 370 11.45 -4.05 -15.30
CA GLU A 370 11.01 -3.91 -16.69
C GLU A 370 11.45 -2.58 -17.30
N ASP A 371 11.71 -2.57 -18.60
CA ASP A 371 12.02 -1.35 -19.34
C ASP A 371 10.71 -0.63 -19.75
N ASN A 372 9.96 -0.17 -18.73
CA ASN A 372 8.69 0.50 -18.88
C ASN A 372 8.71 1.94 -18.32
N VAL A 373 7.82 2.74 -18.86
CA VAL A 373 7.36 4.01 -18.31
C VAL A 373 6.00 3.74 -17.68
N TYR A 374 5.82 4.14 -16.43
CA TYR A 374 4.62 3.88 -15.66
C TYR A 374 3.86 5.17 -15.37
N MET A 375 2.56 5.12 -15.49
CA MET A 375 1.62 6.16 -15.10
C MET A 375 0.57 5.55 -14.19
N SER A 376 0.42 6.10 -12.98
CA SER A 376 -0.75 5.85 -12.14
C SER A 376 -1.54 7.13 -11.98
N ALA A 377 -2.84 7.02 -11.73
CA ALA A 377 -3.70 8.18 -11.55
C ALA A 377 -4.74 7.93 -10.46
N LEU A 378 -5.04 8.97 -9.68
CA LEU A 378 -6.26 9.06 -8.88
C LEU A 378 -7.28 9.88 -9.65
N LEU A 379 -8.44 9.30 -9.94
CA LEU A 379 -9.43 9.87 -10.85
C LEU A 379 -10.77 10.10 -10.17
N THR A 380 -11.29 11.33 -10.28
CA THR A 380 -12.61 11.71 -9.76
C THR A 380 -13.76 11.13 -10.59
N ALA A 381 -13.52 10.83 -11.85
CA ALA A 381 -14.48 10.29 -12.81
C ALA A 381 -13.76 9.44 -13.86
N PRO A 382 -14.46 8.60 -14.65
CA PRO A 382 -13.86 7.87 -15.76
C PRO A 382 -13.08 8.79 -16.70
N ALA A 383 -11.95 8.30 -17.23
CA ALA A 383 -11.04 9.09 -18.06
C ALA A 383 -10.24 8.19 -19.00
N GLU A 384 -9.54 8.81 -19.94
CA GLU A 384 -8.50 8.18 -20.73
C GLU A 384 -7.14 8.56 -20.16
N LEU A 385 -6.31 7.58 -19.87
CA LEU A 385 -4.90 7.74 -19.54
C LEU A 385 -4.08 7.70 -20.83
N GLU A 386 -3.10 8.59 -20.96
CA GLU A 386 -2.24 8.69 -22.14
C GLU A 386 -0.78 8.81 -21.74
N ILE A 387 0.08 7.98 -22.34
CA ILE A 387 1.54 8.09 -22.30
C ILE A 387 2.03 8.33 -23.73
N VAL A 388 2.76 9.43 -23.93
CA VAL A 388 3.36 9.78 -25.23
C VAL A 388 4.87 9.80 -25.08
N GLN A 389 5.58 9.13 -25.99
CA GLN A 389 7.04 9.14 -26.05
C GLN A 389 7.48 9.42 -27.49
N THR A 390 8.08 10.59 -27.72
CA THR A 390 8.64 10.93 -29.05
C THR A 390 10.13 10.63 -29.06
N GLY A 391 10.52 9.65 -29.87
CA GLY A 391 11.91 9.26 -30.03
C GLY A 391 12.73 10.25 -30.86
N PRO A 392 14.05 9.99 -31.01
CA PRO A 392 14.92 10.83 -31.84
C PRO A 392 14.52 10.88 -33.32
N ASP A 393 13.72 9.94 -33.79
CA ASP A 393 13.17 9.89 -35.14
C ASP A 393 11.98 10.85 -35.34
N GLY A 394 11.59 11.58 -34.31
CA GLY A 394 10.45 12.49 -34.33
C GLY A 394 9.07 11.79 -34.31
N THR A 395 9.03 10.45 -34.27
CA THR A 395 7.79 9.70 -34.30
C THR A 395 7.21 9.54 -32.90
N PRO A 396 6.01 10.05 -32.61
CA PRO A 396 5.35 9.84 -31.32
C PRO A 396 4.84 8.40 -31.20
N ARG A 397 5.10 7.77 -30.09
CA ARG A 397 4.54 6.48 -29.67
C ARG A 397 3.54 6.75 -28.56
N VAL A 398 2.29 6.47 -28.82
CA VAL A 398 1.17 6.77 -27.92
C VAL A 398 0.58 5.48 -27.40
N VAL A 399 0.41 5.40 -26.07
CA VAL A 399 -0.29 4.30 -25.40
C VAL A 399 -1.42 4.93 -24.59
N THR A 400 -2.64 4.45 -24.80
CA THR A 400 -3.83 4.96 -24.11
C THR A 400 -4.64 3.83 -23.48
N ALA A 401 -5.41 4.17 -22.43
CA ALA A 401 -6.40 3.27 -21.85
C ALA A 401 -7.59 4.07 -21.30
N HIS A 402 -8.81 3.64 -21.66
CA HIS A 402 -10.03 4.12 -21.02
C HIS A 402 -10.23 3.39 -19.69
N VAL A 403 -10.35 4.13 -18.60
CA VAL A 403 -10.40 3.59 -17.23
C VAL A 403 -11.55 4.20 -16.43
N ALA A 404 -12.06 3.44 -15.47
CA ALA A 404 -13.05 3.94 -14.50
C ALA A 404 -12.42 4.94 -13.52
N ALA A 405 -13.23 5.62 -12.73
CA ALA A 405 -12.79 6.42 -11.59
C ALA A 405 -12.01 5.58 -10.58
N GLY A 406 -11.27 6.21 -9.68
CA GLY A 406 -10.46 5.54 -8.67
C GLY A 406 -8.97 5.57 -8.98
N PHE A 407 -8.17 4.72 -8.31
CA PHE A 407 -6.75 4.55 -8.61
C PHE A 407 -6.59 3.61 -9.81
N ARG A 408 -5.92 4.08 -10.86
CA ARG A 408 -5.69 3.35 -12.11
C ARG A 408 -4.25 3.46 -12.54
N SER A 409 -3.78 2.50 -13.33
CA SER A 409 -2.40 2.47 -13.83
C SER A 409 -2.34 2.10 -15.30
N LEU A 410 -1.32 2.63 -15.97
CA LEU A 410 -0.96 2.36 -17.37
C LEU A 410 0.56 2.24 -17.45
N ALA A 411 1.06 1.30 -18.25
CA ALA A 411 2.47 1.17 -18.54
C ALA A 411 2.71 1.18 -20.06
N ALA A 412 3.84 1.70 -20.46
CA ALA A 412 4.27 1.71 -21.86
C ALA A 412 5.74 1.29 -21.96
N PRO A 413 6.15 0.51 -22.97
CA PRO A 413 7.56 0.22 -23.21
C PRO A 413 8.37 1.51 -23.35
N MET A 414 9.55 1.53 -22.73
CA MET A 414 10.46 2.68 -22.75
C MET A 414 10.99 2.95 -24.16
N VAL A 415 11.02 4.21 -24.55
CA VAL A 415 11.59 4.68 -25.84
C VAL A 415 12.90 5.41 -25.59
N PRO A 416 14.05 4.83 -25.94
CA PRO A 416 15.35 5.48 -25.79
C PRO A 416 15.42 6.83 -26.53
N GLY A 417 15.95 7.85 -25.88
CA GLY A 417 16.05 9.21 -26.42
C GLY A 417 14.77 10.04 -26.26
N ALA A 418 13.69 9.48 -25.76
CA ALA A 418 12.45 10.22 -25.52
C ALA A 418 12.44 10.87 -24.13
N THR A 419 11.69 11.97 -24.03
CA THR A 419 11.16 12.47 -22.75
C THR A 419 9.69 12.11 -22.71
N PRO A 420 9.24 11.21 -21.81
CA PRO A 420 7.86 10.78 -21.78
C PRO A 420 6.94 11.94 -21.37
N ALA A 421 5.71 11.94 -21.87
CA ALA A 421 4.65 12.86 -21.46
C ALA A 421 3.43 12.05 -21.04
N PHE A 422 2.70 12.57 -20.06
CA PHE A 422 1.59 11.90 -19.39
C PHE A 422 0.38 12.83 -19.37
N ALA A 423 -0.80 12.30 -19.69
CA ALA A 423 -2.03 13.07 -19.63
C ALA A 423 -3.22 12.23 -19.16
N VAL A 424 -4.11 12.87 -18.45
CA VAL A 424 -5.47 12.40 -18.20
C VAL A 424 -6.40 13.22 -19.10
N ARG A 425 -7.25 12.53 -19.87
CA ARG A 425 -8.19 13.17 -20.79
C ARG A 425 -9.63 12.80 -20.46
N ARG A 426 -10.54 13.77 -20.63
CA ARG A 426 -12.00 13.58 -20.63
C ARG A 426 -12.60 14.33 -21.80
N ASP A 427 -13.47 13.67 -22.56
CA ASP A 427 -14.13 14.24 -23.74
C ASP A 427 -13.11 14.91 -24.70
N GLY A 428 -11.96 14.28 -24.89
CA GLY A 428 -10.86 14.76 -25.73
C GLY A 428 -10.04 15.93 -25.15
N LYS A 429 -10.42 16.46 -23.99
CA LYS A 429 -9.69 17.56 -23.33
C LYS A 429 -8.72 17.05 -22.26
N VAL A 430 -7.55 17.67 -22.17
CA VAL A 430 -6.60 17.41 -21.11
C VAL A 430 -7.15 17.98 -19.79
N VAL A 431 -7.24 17.13 -18.77
CA VAL A 431 -7.63 17.49 -17.40
C VAL A 431 -6.41 17.83 -16.56
N VAL A 432 -5.37 17.01 -16.68
CA VAL A 432 -4.05 17.21 -16.04
C VAL A 432 -3.00 16.54 -16.91
N SER A 433 -1.82 17.15 -16.99
CA SER A 433 -0.70 16.60 -17.74
C SER A 433 0.64 16.98 -17.10
N THR A 434 1.68 16.27 -17.47
CA THR A 434 3.08 16.60 -17.14
C THR A 434 4.02 15.94 -18.12
N ALA A 435 5.15 16.58 -18.40
CA ALA A 435 6.28 15.92 -19.08
C ALA A 435 7.25 15.33 -18.06
N GLY A 436 8.00 14.31 -18.46
CA GLY A 436 9.04 13.73 -17.64
C GLY A 436 10.17 14.73 -17.33
N ARG A 437 10.71 14.66 -16.12
CA ARG A 437 11.82 15.52 -15.67
C ARG A 437 13.18 15.09 -16.20
N ARG A 438 13.29 13.93 -16.82
CA ARG A 438 14.54 13.42 -17.40
C ARG A 438 14.29 12.81 -18.77
N GLN A 439 15.28 12.95 -19.66
CA GLN A 439 15.28 12.22 -20.91
C GLN A 439 15.74 10.78 -20.68
N ILE A 440 15.11 9.82 -21.35
CA ILE A 440 15.54 8.43 -21.37
C ILE A 440 16.81 8.33 -22.25
N ALA A 441 17.89 7.81 -21.70
CA ALA A 441 19.16 7.73 -22.41
C ALA A 441 19.06 6.83 -23.64
N ALA A 442 19.48 7.35 -24.80
CA ALA A 442 19.56 6.58 -26.05
C ALA A 442 20.85 5.76 -26.14
N LYS A 443 21.93 6.25 -25.52
CA LYS A 443 23.27 5.66 -25.57
C LYS A 443 23.91 5.72 -24.18
N GLU A 444 24.85 4.83 -23.96
CA GLU A 444 25.76 4.91 -22.84
C GLU A 444 26.72 6.08 -23.03
N THR A 445 26.85 6.95 -22.04
CA THR A 445 27.85 8.03 -22.05
C THR A 445 28.86 7.76 -20.93
N GLU A 446 30.14 7.85 -21.23
CA GLU A 446 31.25 7.64 -20.27
C GLU A 446 31.18 8.55 -19.04
N ARG A 447 30.65 9.78 -19.20
CA ARG A 447 30.48 10.75 -18.11
C ARG A 447 29.59 10.29 -16.97
N ASN A 448 28.83 9.25 -17.18
CA ASN A 448 27.87 8.76 -16.18
C ASN A 448 28.40 7.58 -15.34
N SER A 449 29.61 7.10 -15.65
CA SER A 449 30.22 5.93 -14.98
C SER A 449 30.93 6.28 -13.66
N LEU A 450 31.17 7.56 -13.36
CA LEU A 450 32.11 7.96 -12.32
C LEU A 450 31.48 8.51 -11.03
N ALA A 451 30.21 8.69 -10.95
CA ALA A 451 29.62 9.22 -9.72
C ALA A 451 29.05 8.10 -8.86
N TRP A 452 29.86 7.51 -7.99
CA TRP A 452 29.42 6.77 -6.80
C TRP A 452 28.25 5.78 -6.98
N GLY A 453 28.30 4.61 -6.42
CA GLY A 453 27.29 3.55 -6.45
C GLY A 453 25.85 3.95 -6.12
N TYR A 454 25.57 5.23 -6.00
CA TYR A 454 24.27 5.87 -5.78
C TYR A 454 23.93 6.82 -6.93
N ASN A 455 24.08 6.39 -8.15
CA ASN A 455 23.91 7.23 -9.32
C ASN A 455 22.43 7.50 -9.58
N GLY A 456 21.95 8.72 -9.40
CA GLY A 456 20.58 9.15 -9.70
C GLY A 456 20.10 8.82 -11.13
N THR A 457 21.01 8.41 -12.04
CA THR A 457 20.69 7.96 -13.40
C THR A 457 20.19 6.51 -13.47
N GLN A 458 20.37 5.71 -12.42
CA GLN A 458 19.88 4.32 -12.35
C GLN A 458 18.59 4.21 -11.57
N ARG A 459 18.25 5.24 -10.78
CA ARG A 459 17.06 5.26 -9.94
C ARG A 459 15.81 5.57 -10.73
N MET A 460 14.69 5.10 -10.19
CA MET A 460 13.40 5.47 -10.71
C MET A 460 13.10 6.94 -10.38
N TRP A 461 12.76 7.71 -11.41
CA TRP A 461 12.25 9.07 -11.28
C TRP A 461 10.74 9.03 -11.10
N THR A 462 10.28 9.72 -10.05
CA THR A 462 8.86 9.88 -9.79
C THR A 462 8.49 11.35 -9.78
N GLN A 463 7.27 11.64 -10.19
CA GLN A 463 6.69 12.98 -10.13
C GLN A 463 5.17 12.90 -10.08
N CYS A 464 4.56 13.89 -9.44
CA CYS A 464 3.11 13.98 -9.34
C CYS A 464 2.62 15.35 -9.85
N ALA A 465 1.64 15.31 -10.74
CA ALA A 465 0.89 16.47 -11.20
C ALA A 465 -0.55 16.38 -10.71
N VAL A 466 -1.13 17.51 -10.28
CA VAL A 466 -2.51 17.56 -9.81
C VAL A 466 -3.34 18.51 -10.67
N ALA A 467 -4.62 18.19 -10.90
CA ALA A 467 -5.54 19.07 -11.61
C ALA A 467 -5.96 20.27 -10.74
N GLY A 468 -6.26 21.39 -11.36
CA GLY A 468 -6.81 22.58 -10.69
C GLY A 468 -6.16 23.87 -11.13
N GLU A 469 -6.77 24.98 -10.69
CA GLU A 469 -6.25 26.31 -10.95
C GLU A 469 -5.08 26.63 -10.01
N PRO A 470 -4.07 27.36 -10.48
CA PRO A 470 -2.97 27.80 -9.64
C PRO A 470 -3.40 28.70 -8.49
N ALA A 471 -2.97 28.40 -7.28
CA ALA A 471 -3.09 29.28 -6.13
C ALA A 471 -2.11 30.47 -6.22
N LEU A 472 -1.02 30.28 -6.95
CA LEU A 472 0.02 31.31 -7.20
C LEU A 472 0.68 31.01 -8.54
N THR A 473 0.90 32.05 -9.34
CA THR A 473 1.73 31.99 -10.55
C THR A 473 2.86 32.98 -10.41
N LEU A 474 4.07 32.55 -10.70
CA LEU A 474 5.31 33.32 -10.64
C LEU A 474 5.85 33.44 -12.07
N ASP A 475 5.91 34.62 -12.60
CA ASP A 475 6.39 34.87 -13.95
C ASP A 475 7.93 34.99 -13.96
N ALA A 476 8.60 34.33 -14.85
CA ALA A 476 10.04 34.39 -14.98
C ALA A 476 10.52 35.75 -15.56
N ALA A 477 9.64 36.52 -16.18
CA ALA A 477 9.92 37.92 -16.56
C ALA A 477 10.23 38.82 -15.35
N ASP A 478 9.71 38.47 -14.17
CA ASP A 478 9.96 39.17 -12.90
C ASP A 478 11.27 38.72 -12.21
N GLY A 479 12.00 37.79 -12.83
CA GLY A 479 13.22 37.18 -12.28
C GLY A 479 13.00 35.73 -11.88
N THR A 480 13.89 35.19 -11.07
CA THR A 480 13.89 33.79 -10.65
C THR A 480 13.88 33.61 -9.12
N GLU A 481 13.71 34.71 -8.42
CA GLU A 481 13.52 34.76 -6.97
C GLU A 481 12.23 35.52 -6.69
N TRP A 482 11.25 34.86 -6.10
CA TRP A 482 9.93 35.40 -5.83
C TRP A 482 9.61 35.36 -4.34
N THR A 483 9.30 36.53 -3.77
CA THR A 483 8.80 36.62 -2.41
C THR A 483 7.38 36.10 -2.36
N LEU A 484 7.11 35.17 -1.44
CA LEU A 484 5.76 34.64 -1.26
C LEU A 484 4.83 35.70 -0.67
N PRO A 485 3.57 35.77 -1.10
CA PRO A 485 2.58 36.69 -0.54
C PRO A 485 2.47 36.51 0.98
N LYS A 486 2.27 37.62 1.69
CA LYS A 486 2.03 37.55 3.14
C LYS A 486 0.82 36.69 3.46
N GLY A 487 1.03 35.65 4.29
CA GLY A 487 -0.01 34.68 4.65
C GLY A 487 -0.20 33.58 3.60
N PHE A 488 0.76 33.36 2.72
CA PHE A 488 0.74 32.18 1.84
C PHE A 488 0.62 30.91 2.69
N ALA A 489 -0.38 30.08 2.39
CA ALA A 489 -0.71 28.93 3.21
C ALA A 489 0.34 27.81 3.04
N PRO A 490 0.88 27.26 4.13
CA PRO A 490 1.71 26.07 4.04
C PRO A 490 0.91 24.86 3.56
N GLY A 491 1.58 23.81 3.08
CA GLY A 491 0.96 22.56 2.67
C GLY A 491 1.52 22.00 1.38
N SER A 492 0.85 21.00 0.86
CA SER A 492 1.26 20.28 -0.36
C SER A 492 0.82 21.04 -1.61
N TYR A 493 1.75 21.20 -2.55
CA TYR A 493 1.53 21.87 -3.84
C TYR A 493 2.17 21.09 -4.98
N SER A 494 1.50 21.03 -6.12
CA SER A 494 2.12 20.69 -7.40
C SER A 494 2.73 21.94 -7.98
N PHE A 495 4.04 21.93 -8.12
CA PHE A 495 4.82 22.96 -8.80
C PHE A 495 4.82 22.62 -10.29
N ARG A 496 4.27 23.49 -11.10
CA ARG A 496 4.27 23.39 -12.57
C ARG A 496 5.27 24.40 -13.12
N VAL A 497 6.33 23.89 -13.71
CA VAL A 497 7.38 24.70 -14.31
C VAL A 497 7.22 24.69 -15.82
N THR A 498 6.90 25.84 -16.39
CA THR A 498 6.79 26.05 -17.82
C THR A 498 8.11 26.58 -18.37
N TYR A 499 8.65 25.91 -19.37
CA TYR A 499 9.97 26.23 -19.92
C TYR A 499 10.07 25.88 -21.41
N ALA A 500 11.13 26.38 -22.05
CA ALA A 500 11.62 25.94 -23.35
C ALA A 500 13.12 25.67 -23.27
N ASN A 501 13.58 24.58 -23.86
CA ASN A 501 14.99 24.24 -23.94
C ASN A 501 15.36 23.92 -25.40
N ALA A 502 16.01 24.87 -26.08
CA ALA A 502 16.43 24.74 -27.45
C ALA A 502 17.78 24.01 -27.58
N SER A 503 18.47 23.73 -26.48
CA SER A 503 19.75 22.99 -26.51
C SER A 503 19.53 21.48 -26.69
N ASP A 504 20.59 20.79 -27.07
CA ASP A 504 20.60 19.32 -27.16
C ASP A 504 20.84 18.66 -25.78
N GLU A 505 21.14 19.45 -24.76
CA GLU A 505 21.47 18.98 -23.43
C GLU A 505 20.35 19.35 -22.42
N GLU A 506 20.24 18.55 -21.40
CA GLU A 506 19.35 18.77 -20.28
C GLU A 506 19.88 19.93 -19.41
N ALA A 507 19.08 20.96 -19.22
CA ALA A 507 19.43 22.07 -18.33
C ALA A 507 19.19 21.65 -16.87
N ARG A 508 20.02 22.13 -15.95
CA ARG A 508 20.01 21.72 -14.53
C ARG A 508 19.86 22.93 -13.65
N TYR A 509 18.83 22.88 -12.83
CA TYR A 509 18.48 23.91 -11.87
C TYR A 509 18.21 23.29 -10.52
N SER A 510 18.18 24.12 -9.49
CA SER A 510 17.67 23.79 -8.17
C SER A 510 16.55 24.76 -7.82
N LEU A 511 15.42 24.22 -7.37
CA LEU A 511 14.33 25.00 -6.79
C LEU A 511 14.50 25.03 -5.28
N HIS A 512 14.49 26.24 -4.72
CA HIS A 512 14.66 26.48 -3.29
C HIS A 512 13.41 27.09 -2.71
N VAL A 513 13.09 26.73 -1.48
CA VAL A 513 12.08 27.41 -0.65
C VAL A 513 12.79 28.02 0.55
N ASP A 514 12.82 29.32 0.64
CA ASP A 514 13.50 30.05 1.72
C ASP A 514 12.70 29.97 3.02
N LEU A 515 13.40 29.63 4.08
CA LEU A 515 12.84 29.45 5.41
C LEU A 515 13.62 30.34 6.41
N PRO A 516 12.95 31.31 7.05
CA PRO A 516 13.63 32.33 7.88
C PRO A 516 14.32 31.76 9.13
N TRP A 517 14.00 30.55 9.49
CA TRP A 517 14.58 29.85 10.66
C TRP A 517 15.75 28.93 10.29
N LEU A 518 16.01 28.70 9.01
CA LEU A 518 17.22 28.06 8.56
C LEU A 518 18.33 29.11 8.42
N ALA A 519 19.47 28.92 9.06
CA ALA A 519 20.62 29.79 8.88
C ALA A 519 20.98 29.86 7.38
N LYS A 520 21.34 31.03 6.86
CA LYS A 520 21.71 31.22 5.43
C LYS A 520 22.83 30.29 4.93
N THR A 521 23.51 29.63 5.83
CA THR A 521 24.55 28.62 5.56
C THR A 521 24.06 27.18 5.68
N SER A 522 22.86 26.95 6.23
CA SER A 522 22.21 25.65 6.25
C SER A 522 21.30 25.53 5.04
N HIS A 523 21.36 24.40 4.40
CA HIS A 523 20.69 24.13 3.14
C HIS A 523 19.19 24.35 3.24
N GLU A 524 18.70 25.27 2.47
CA GLU A 524 17.31 25.56 2.22
C GLU A 524 16.62 24.29 1.70
N HIS A 525 15.33 24.26 1.79
CA HIS A 525 14.53 23.18 1.20
C HIS A 525 14.74 23.19 -0.31
N ILE A 526 15.43 22.19 -0.85
CA ILE A 526 15.94 22.16 -2.22
C ILE A 526 15.39 20.96 -2.97
N LEU A 527 14.86 21.21 -4.16
CA LEU A 527 14.50 20.19 -5.12
C LEU A 527 15.28 20.40 -6.42
N PRO A 528 16.08 19.44 -6.87
CA PRO A 528 16.69 19.51 -8.19
C PRO A 528 15.65 19.46 -9.32
N LEU A 529 15.81 20.36 -10.24
CA LEU A 529 14.95 20.55 -11.38
C LEU A 529 15.75 20.34 -12.66
N TYR A 530 15.45 19.26 -13.36
CA TYR A 530 16.04 18.97 -14.66
C TYR A 530 15.02 19.32 -15.74
N LEU A 531 15.46 20.07 -16.75
CA LEU A 531 14.64 20.55 -17.86
C LEU A 531 15.17 19.92 -19.17
N PRO A 532 14.61 18.79 -19.61
CA PRO A 532 15.04 18.12 -20.83
C PRO A 532 14.92 19.01 -22.08
N PRO A 533 15.66 18.69 -23.16
CA PRO A 533 15.49 19.35 -24.46
C PRO A 533 14.05 19.33 -24.94
N THR A 534 13.60 20.46 -25.49
CA THR A 534 12.24 20.58 -26.05
C THR A 534 12.23 20.94 -27.53
N GLY A 535 13.42 21.09 -28.17
CA GLY A 535 13.53 21.61 -29.51
C GLY A 535 13.08 23.08 -29.63
N GLY A 536 13.07 23.81 -28.55
CA GLY A 536 12.57 25.19 -28.46
C GLY A 536 11.06 25.32 -28.25
N GLU A 537 10.32 24.23 -28.21
CA GLU A 537 8.90 24.24 -27.86
C GLU A 537 8.69 24.45 -26.35
N THR A 538 7.55 25.03 -26.00
CA THR A 538 7.19 25.19 -24.59
C THR A 538 6.66 23.88 -24.02
N ARG A 539 7.20 23.48 -22.86
CA ARG A 539 6.74 22.32 -22.07
C ARG A 539 6.45 22.69 -20.64
N GLU A 540 5.65 21.86 -20.00
CA GLU A 540 5.37 21.93 -18.57
C GLU A 540 5.82 20.64 -17.88
N VAL A 541 6.62 20.79 -16.81
CA VAL A 541 7.00 19.73 -15.88
C VAL A 541 6.34 20.01 -14.55
N ALA A 542 5.70 19.01 -13.97
CA ALA A 542 5.09 19.13 -12.66
C ALA A 542 5.69 18.14 -11.67
N PHE A 543 5.78 18.53 -10.41
CA PHE A 543 6.17 17.70 -9.29
C PHE A 543 5.50 18.18 -8.01
N LEU A 544 5.33 17.26 -7.07
CA LEU A 544 4.65 17.53 -5.80
C LEU A 544 5.67 17.83 -4.71
N TRP A 545 5.43 18.91 -3.96
CA TRP A 545 6.28 19.27 -2.85
C TRP A 545 5.51 19.97 -1.74
N THR A 546 5.90 19.70 -0.50
CA THR A 546 5.29 20.31 0.67
C THR A 546 6.03 21.61 1.03
N VAL A 547 5.33 22.72 0.91
CA VAL A 547 5.80 24.04 1.36
C VAL A 547 5.58 24.13 2.86
N PRO A 548 6.65 24.22 3.68
CA PRO A 548 6.53 24.28 5.12
C PRO A 548 5.99 25.63 5.62
N GLU A 549 5.50 25.62 6.86
CA GLU A 549 5.11 26.87 7.53
C GLU A 549 6.29 27.83 7.64
N GLY A 550 6.05 29.12 7.39
CA GLY A 550 7.04 30.19 7.49
C GLY A 550 7.91 30.34 6.25
N ALA A 551 7.61 29.68 5.14
CA ALA A 551 8.26 29.93 3.86
C ALA A 551 8.07 31.37 3.41
N THR A 552 9.16 32.03 2.99
CA THR A 552 9.17 33.47 2.62
C THR A 552 9.41 33.73 1.14
N ALA A 553 10.13 32.84 0.46
CA ALA A 553 10.42 33.01 -0.95
C ALA A 553 10.62 31.65 -1.64
N ILE A 554 10.49 31.68 -2.96
CA ILE A 554 10.83 30.58 -3.85
C ILE A 554 11.90 31.09 -4.81
N ARG A 555 12.95 30.31 -5.02
CA ARG A 555 14.03 30.64 -5.97
C ARG A 555 14.31 29.46 -6.88
N ILE A 556 14.57 29.74 -8.14
CA ILE A 556 15.16 28.78 -9.07
C ILE A 556 16.53 29.31 -9.46
N VAL A 557 17.54 28.50 -9.22
CA VAL A 557 18.93 28.86 -9.51
C VAL A 557 19.57 27.83 -10.43
N CYS A 558 20.46 28.29 -11.31
CA CYS A 558 21.21 27.39 -12.17
C CYS A 558 22.20 26.57 -11.34
N ASP A 559 22.22 25.27 -11.58
CA ASP A 559 23.10 24.29 -10.93
C ASP A 559 24.16 23.76 -11.92
N ARG A 560 24.73 24.65 -12.71
CA ARG A 560 25.80 24.27 -13.65
C ARG A 560 27.13 24.14 -12.92
N VAL A 561 27.71 22.98 -13.00
CA VAL A 561 29.06 22.74 -12.44
C VAL A 561 30.09 23.37 -13.39
N THR A 562 30.80 24.36 -12.87
CA THR A 562 31.94 24.94 -13.55
C THR A 562 33.22 24.39 -12.95
N GLY A 563 34.01 23.69 -13.74
CA GLY A 563 35.31 23.17 -13.33
C GLY A 563 35.48 21.67 -13.50
N ASP A 564 36.73 21.26 -13.44
CA ASP A 564 37.11 19.87 -13.60
C ASP A 564 36.49 18.94 -12.54
N GLU A 565 36.41 17.68 -12.89
CA GLU A 565 35.90 16.60 -12.05
C GLU A 565 36.43 16.66 -10.60
N ARG A 566 35.60 16.30 -9.64
CA ARG A 566 36.04 16.14 -8.27
C ARG A 566 37.22 15.20 -8.19
N LYS A 567 38.29 15.66 -7.56
CA LYS A 567 39.48 14.86 -7.27
C LYS A 567 39.45 14.46 -5.80
N TRP A 568 39.78 13.22 -5.54
CA TRP A 568 40.08 12.78 -4.21
C TRP A 568 41.46 13.29 -3.81
N VAL A 569 41.54 14.08 -2.76
CA VAL A 569 42.80 14.56 -2.21
C VAL A 569 42.99 14.01 -0.80
N ALA A 570 44.21 13.60 -0.49
CA ALA A 570 44.56 13.22 0.84
C ALA A 570 44.67 14.49 1.72
N LYS A 571 43.83 14.60 2.74
CA LYS A 571 43.90 15.66 3.75
C LYS A 571 43.80 15.05 5.14
N ASP A 572 44.81 15.30 5.96
CA ASP A 572 44.89 14.82 7.35
C ASP A 572 44.73 13.28 7.50
N GLY A 573 45.31 12.52 6.55
CA GLY A 573 45.21 11.06 6.53
C GLY A 573 43.86 10.49 6.11
N ARG A 574 42.94 11.33 5.57
CA ARG A 574 41.67 10.95 5.00
C ARG A 574 41.61 11.36 3.54
N HIS A 575 40.94 10.57 2.72
CA HIS A 575 40.61 10.99 1.35
C HIS A 575 39.38 11.89 1.40
N VAL A 576 39.51 13.13 0.95
CA VAL A 576 38.45 14.13 0.89
C VAL A 576 38.24 14.55 -0.55
N GLN A 577 36.99 14.67 -0.99
CA GLN A 577 36.70 15.22 -2.32
C GLN A 577 36.84 16.72 -2.33
N THR A 578 37.40 17.25 -3.42
CA THR A 578 37.40 18.71 -3.64
C THR A 578 35.97 19.20 -3.86
N PRO A 579 35.58 20.36 -3.30
CA PRO A 579 34.30 20.96 -3.60
C PRO A 579 34.14 21.20 -5.10
N LEU A 580 32.89 21.04 -5.60
CA LEU A 580 32.56 21.49 -6.96
C LEU A 580 32.36 23.00 -6.96
N ALA A 581 32.80 23.68 -8.01
CA ALA A 581 32.45 25.07 -8.26
C ALA A 581 31.14 25.09 -9.07
N TYR A 582 30.26 26.02 -8.72
CA TYR A 582 28.98 26.22 -9.40
C TYR A 582 28.95 27.60 -10.04
N ASP A 583 28.43 27.66 -11.24
CA ASP A 583 28.03 28.91 -11.88
C ASP A 583 26.52 29.11 -11.72
N TRP A 584 26.13 30.03 -10.88
CA TRP A 584 24.75 30.36 -10.61
C TRP A 584 24.15 31.38 -11.59
N SER A 585 24.92 31.84 -12.55
CA SER A 585 24.53 32.89 -13.53
C SER A 585 24.06 32.33 -14.87
N ASP A 586 24.40 31.08 -15.20
CA ASP A 586 24.08 30.46 -16.49
C ASP A 586 22.89 29.49 -16.39
N TRP A 587 21.83 29.81 -17.08
CA TRP A 587 20.59 28.99 -17.16
C TRP A 587 20.71 27.70 -17.98
N GLY A 588 21.89 27.29 -18.40
CA GLY A 588 22.10 26.02 -19.07
C GLY A 588 21.35 25.83 -20.38
N GLY A 589 20.95 26.93 -21.05
CA GLY A 589 20.28 26.93 -22.34
C GLY A 589 18.74 26.78 -22.29
N ALA A 590 18.15 26.59 -21.13
CA ALA A 590 16.70 26.59 -21.00
C ALA A 590 16.17 28.00 -20.69
N GLU A 591 15.07 28.38 -21.30
CA GLU A 591 14.27 29.56 -20.99
C GLU A 591 13.14 29.19 -20.06
N LEU A 592 13.21 29.64 -18.81
CA LEU A 592 12.12 29.52 -17.86
C LEU A 592 11.03 30.55 -18.23
N LYS A 593 9.77 30.12 -18.26
CA LYS A 593 8.60 30.97 -18.55
C LYS A 593 7.83 31.35 -17.30
N SER A 594 7.42 30.35 -16.53
CA SER A 594 6.66 30.57 -15.30
C SER A 594 6.75 29.37 -14.36
N VAL A 595 6.41 29.62 -13.09
CA VAL A 595 6.17 28.57 -12.09
C VAL A 595 4.78 28.78 -11.51
N ALA A 596 3.93 27.76 -11.60
CA ALA A 596 2.59 27.79 -11.02
C ALA A 596 2.48 26.78 -9.88
N LEU A 597 1.88 27.20 -8.76
CA LEU A 597 1.65 26.35 -7.59
C LEU A 597 0.17 25.98 -7.53
N VAL A 598 -0.14 24.71 -7.77
CA VAL A 598 -1.51 24.18 -7.66
C VAL A 598 -1.63 23.43 -6.35
N ARG A 599 -2.62 23.82 -5.52
CA ARG A 599 -2.81 23.18 -4.22
C ARG A 599 -3.19 21.72 -4.39
N ASN A 600 -2.50 20.83 -3.66
CA ASN A 600 -2.80 19.41 -3.63
C ASN A 600 -3.81 19.08 -2.51
N ALA A 601 -4.86 18.35 -2.87
CA ALA A 601 -5.81 17.79 -1.92
C ALA A 601 -5.25 16.48 -1.35
N VAL A 602 -4.60 16.56 -0.19
CA VAL A 602 -4.08 15.38 0.52
C VAL A 602 -5.23 14.63 1.15
N ALA A 603 -5.33 13.34 0.89
CA ALA A 603 -6.34 12.48 1.48
C ALA A 603 -6.19 12.40 3.01
N LYS A 604 -7.31 12.40 3.72
CA LYS A 604 -7.33 12.32 5.18
C LYS A 604 -8.36 11.29 5.65
N TRP A 605 -8.02 10.59 6.70
CA TRP A 605 -8.99 9.81 7.45
C TRP A 605 -9.94 10.74 8.23
N ASP A 606 -11.22 10.53 8.08
CA ASP A 606 -12.27 11.36 8.68
C ASP A 606 -12.66 10.92 10.12
N GLY A 607 -11.93 9.96 10.70
CA GLY A 607 -12.19 9.39 12.01
C GLY A 607 -13.20 8.24 11.99
N SER A 608 -13.82 7.96 10.85
CA SER A 608 -14.81 6.89 10.73
C SER A 608 -14.17 5.54 10.38
N VAL A 609 -14.81 4.48 10.84
CA VAL A 609 -14.45 3.09 10.55
C VAL A 609 -15.63 2.45 9.83
N VAL A 610 -15.33 1.66 8.78
CA VAL A 610 -16.37 0.90 8.09
C VAL A 610 -17.00 -0.09 9.07
N PRO A 611 -18.31 -0.03 9.29
CA PRO A 611 -19.00 -1.03 10.08
C PRO A 611 -18.84 -2.41 9.48
N ALA A 612 -18.84 -3.44 10.29
CA ALA A 612 -18.87 -4.83 9.82
C ALA A 612 -20.31 -5.23 9.43
N VAL A 613 -20.92 -4.44 8.54
CA VAL A 613 -22.27 -4.66 8.00
C VAL A 613 -22.21 -4.64 6.47
N PRO A 614 -22.96 -5.49 5.78
CA PRO A 614 -22.92 -5.58 4.33
C PRO A 614 -23.57 -4.35 3.67
N GLU A 615 -22.96 -3.89 2.58
CA GLU A 615 -23.55 -2.88 1.69
C GLU A 615 -24.66 -3.51 0.85
N MET A 616 -25.84 -2.90 0.81
CA MET A 616 -27.02 -3.43 0.13
C MET A 616 -27.39 -2.63 -1.12
N VAL A 617 -27.63 -3.33 -2.22
CA VAL A 617 -28.12 -2.73 -3.49
C VAL A 617 -29.61 -2.99 -3.64
N ALA A 618 -30.38 -1.94 -3.91
CA ALA A 618 -31.81 -2.07 -4.17
C ALA A 618 -32.04 -2.59 -5.59
N ILE A 619 -32.76 -3.68 -5.71
CA ILE A 619 -33.12 -4.33 -6.98
C ILE A 619 -34.62 -4.15 -7.22
N PRO A 620 -35.03 -3.38 -8.23
CA PRO A 620 -36.43 -3.29 -8.61
C PRO A 620 -36.97 -4.66 -9.00
N GLY A 621 -38.17 -4.99 -8.56
CA GLY A 621 -38.85 -6.21 -9.01
C GLY A 621 -39.12 -6.20 -10.51
N GLY A 622 -39.40 -7.36 -11.04
CA GLY A 622 -39.69 -7.52 -12.48
C GLY A 622 -39.83 -8.96 -12.91
N THR A 623 -40.06 -9.14 -14.18
CA THR A 623 -40.29 -10.45 -14.82
C THR A 623 -39.12 -10.78 -15.75
N PHE A 624 -38.63 -12.03 -15.68
CA PHE A 624 -37.54 -12.52 -16.52
C PHE A 624 -37.72 -13.97 -16.91
N THR A 625 -36.90 -14.43 -17.84
CA THR A 625 -36.84 -15.83 -18.24
C THR A 625 -35.74 -16.54 -17.42
N MET A 626 -36.11 -17.22 -16.36
CA MET A 626 -35.20 -18.05 -15.56
C MET A 626 -34.77 -19.29 -16.35
N GLY A 627 -33.46 -19.58 -16.36
CA GLY A 627 -32.91 -20.67 -17.18
C GLY A 627 -32.80 -20.33 -18.67
N ALA A 628 -32.71 -19.04 -19.04
CA ALA A 628 -32.68 -18.62 -20.46
C ALA A 628 -31.51 -19.23 -21.25
N HIS A 629 -30.39 -19.47 -20.59
CA HIS A 629 -29.16 -20.01 -21.17
C HIS A 629 -28.80 -21.40 -20.61
N ALA A 630 -29.84 -22.18 -20.24
CA ALA A 630 -29.66 -23.52 -19.69
C ALA A 630 -28.82 -24.43 -20.60
N GLN A 631 -27.78 -25.03 -20.06
CA GLN A 631 -26.92 -25.99 -20.73
C GLN A 631 -27.02 -27.38 -20.07
N GLU A 632 -27.28 -27.38 -18.77
CA GLU A 632 -27.49 -28.59 -18.01
C GLU A 632 -29.01 -28.86 -17.77
N PRO A 633 -29.41 -30.14 -17.64
CA PRO A 633 -30.84 -30.45 -17.53
C PRO A 633 -31.56 -29.89 -16.30
N ASP A 634 -30.83 -29.63 -15.21
CA ASP A 634 -31.35 -29.07 -13.97
C ASP A 634 -31.47 -27.54 -13.96
N GLU A 635 -30.92 -26.86 -14.97
CA GLU A 635 -31.07 -25.42 -15.18
C GLU A 635 -32.40 -25.10 -15.91
N GLY A 636 -32.87 -26.03 -16.72
CA GLY A 636 -34.05 -25.88 -17.54
C GLY A 636 -35.31 -26.58 -16.99
N PRO A 637 -36.46 -26.49 -17.72
CA PRO A 637 -36.65 -25.65 -18.88
C PRO A 637 -36.69 -24.15 -18.56
N ALA A 638 -36.43 -23.33 -19.57
CA ALA A 638 -36.60 -21.87 -19.46
C ALA A 638 -38.06 -21.53 -19.09
N ARG A 639 -38.25 -20.66 -18.10
CA ARG A 639 -39.57 -20.35 -17.53
C ARG A 639 -39.72 -18.92 -17.12
N THR A 640 -40.91 -18.41 -17.22
CA THR A 640 -41.21 -17.02 -16.80
C THR A 640 -41.32 -16.93 -15.29
N VAL A 641 -40.53 -16.08 -14.68
CA VAL A 641 -40.53 -15.82 -13.24
C VAL A 641 -40.68 -14.32 -13.00
N THR A 642 -41.49 -13.96 -12.02
CA THR A 642 -41.61 -12.59 -11.52
C THR A 642 -41.07 -12.53 -10.09
N VAL A 643 -40.16 -11.59 -9.82
CA VAL A 643 -39.66 -11.32 -8.48
C VAL A 643 -40.15 -9.97 -7.98
N SER A 644 -40.56 -9.91 -6.71
CA SER A 644 -40.88 -8.66 -6.04
C SER A 644 -39.62 -7.83 -5.80
N PRO A 645 -39.68 -6.51 -5.53
CA PRO A 645 -38.52 -5.71 -5.17
C PRO A 645 -37.81 -6.26 -3.93
N PHE A 646 -36.49 -6.23 -3.95
CA PHE A 646 -35.66 -6.72 -2.87
C PHE A 646 -34.33 -5.96 -2.80
N ARG A 647 -33.56 -6.16 -1.75
CA ARG A 647 -32.18 -5.68 -1.62
C ARG A 647 -31.24 -6.86 -1.57
N LEU A 648 -30.15 -6.76 -2.30
CA LEU A 648 -29.12 -7.80 -2.35
C LEU A 648 -27.79 -7.24 -1.87
N GLY A 649 -27.03 -8.04 -1.12
CA GLY A 649 -25.67 -7.68 -0.73
C GLY A 649 -24.81 -7.37 -1.95
N LYS A 650 -24.16 -6.20 -1.95
CA LYS A 650 -23.28 -5.78 -3.04
C LYS A 650 -22.11 -6.73 -3.23
N TYR A 651 -21.67 -7.32 -2.15
CA TYR A 651 -20.58 -8.27 -2.06
C TYR A 651 -21.01 -9.53 -1.33
N GLU A 652 -20.22 -10.57 -1.45
CA GLU A 652 -20.25 -11.73 -0.55
C GLU A 652 -19.93 -11.29 0.88
N ILE A 653 -20.44 -12.00 1.89
CA ILE A 653 -20.11 -11.73 3.30
C ILE A 653 -18.65 -12.04 3.53
N THR A 654 -17.93 -11.08 4.12
CA THR A 654 -16.49 -11.17 4.37
C THR A 654 -16.16 -11.86 5.70
N ASN A 655 -14.91 -12.29 5.85
CA ASN A 655 -14.40 -12.81 7.13
C ASN A 655 -14.67 -11.84 8.29
N ARG A 656 -14.37 -10.54 8.11
CA ARG A 656 -14.59 -9.51 9.12
C ARG A 656 -16.07 -9.39 9.53
N GLU A 657 -16.98 -9.40 8.57
CA GLU A 657 -18.42 -9.29 8.80
C GLU A 657 -18.95 -10.53 9.54
N PHE A 658 -18.53 -11.73 9.13
CA PHE A 658 -18.95 -12.98 9.78
C PHE A 658 -18.33 -13.14 11.17
N GLU A 659 -17.08 -12.75 11.37
CA GLU A 659 -16.40 -12.81 12.66
C GLU A 659 -16.97 -11.82 13.69
N ALA A 660 -17.63 -10.75 13.26
CA ALA A 660 -18.42 -9.88 14.16
C ALA A 660 -19.58 -10.65 14.81
N PHE A 661 -20.14 -11.63 14.10
CA PHE A 661 -21.16 -12.55 14.61
C PHE A 661 -20.54 -13.70 15.41
N ARG A 662 -19.46 -14.29 14.88
CA ARG A 662 -18.85 -15.49 15.44
C ARG A 662 -17.33 -15.34 15.47
N PRO A 663 -16.78 -14.68 16.52
CA PRO A 663 -15.33 -14.39 16.59
C PRO A 663 -14.42 -15.60 16.51
N GLU A 664 -14.89 -16.76 16.99
CA GLU A 664 -14.16 -18.04 16.94
C GLU A 664 -13.93 -18.54 15.50
N HIS A 665 -14.71 -18.06 14.52
CA HIS A 665 -14.54 -18.42 13.12
C HIS A 665 -13.18 -17.99 12.56
N ARG A 666 -12.52 -17.03 13.21
CA ARG A 666 -11.14 -16.62 12.87
C ARG A 666 -10.17 -17.80 12.82
N ALA A 667 -10.37 -18.81 13.65
CA ALA A 667 -9.56 -20.03 13.62
C ALA A 667 -9.72 -20.84 12.32
N MET A 668 -10.79 -20.61 11.56
CA MET A 668 -11.06 -21.27 10.28
C MET A 668 -10.40 -20.59 9.10
N ARG A 669 -9.82 -19.42 9.26
CA ARG A 669 -9.07 -18.76 8.19
C ARG A 669 -7.95 -19.68 7.69
N SER A 670 -7.72 -19.69 6.39
CA SER A 670 -6.82 -20.62 5.71
C SER A 670 -6.08 -19.89 4.56
N ALA A 671 -5.14 -20.56 3.92
CA ALA A 671 -4.48 -20.03 2.72
C ALA A 671 -5.44 -19.75 1.54
N THR A 672 -6.68 -20.20 1.63
CA THR A 672 -7.71 -19.92 0.62
C THR A 672 -8.43 -18.59 0.88
N SER A 673 -8.72 -18.27 2.16
CA SER A 673 -9.39 -17.05 2.60
C SER A 673 -8.79 -16.62 3.94
N TRP A 674 -8.04 -15.53 3.96
CA TRP A 674 -7.31 -15.08 5.15
C TRP A 674 -7.44 -13.57 5.43
N ARG A 675 -7.77 -12.76 4.41
CA ARG A 675 -7.89 -11.32 4.58
C ARG A 675 -9.22 -10.98 5.25
N ASP A 676 -9.27 -9.84 5.90
CA ASP A 676 -10.50 -9.35 6.51
C ASP A 676 -11.62 -9.16 5.47
N ASP A 677 -11.27 -8.70 4.27
CA ASP A 677 -12.20 -8.45 3.17
C ASP A 677 -12.33 -9.61 2.16
N ASP A 678 -11.70 -10.76 2.41
CA ASP A 678 -11.96 -11.98 1.66
C ASP A 678 -13.36 -12.51 2.02
N PRO A 679 -14.10 -13.15 1.08
CA PRO A 679 -15.35 -13.81 1.40
C PRO A 679 -15.14 -14.91 2.43
N VAL A 680 -16.06 -15.01 3.39
CA VAL A 680 -16.03 -16.06 4.38
C VAL A 680 -16.31 -17.41 3.75
N ILE A 681 -15.51 -18.41 4.11
CA ILE A 681 -15.67 -19.82 3.72
C ILE A 681 -15.80 -20.69 4.97
N TYR A 682 -15.99 -21.99 4.80
CA TYR A 682 -16.25 -22.94 5.91
C TYR A 682 -17.50 -22.57 6.70
N VAL A 683 -18.52 -22.08 6.02
CA VAL A 683 -19.82 -21.75 6.58
C VAL A 683 -20.89 -22.70 6.05
N SER A 684 -21.69 -23.29 6.95
CA SER A 684 -22.84 -24.08 6.56
C SER A 684 -24.02 -23.16 6.18
N TRP A 685 -24.97 -23.70 5.46
CA TRP A 685 -26.24 -23.02 5.18
C TRP A 685 -26.94 -22.54 6.48
N GLN A 686 -26.85 -23.33 7.55
CA GLN A 686 -27.42 -22.98 8.85
C GLN A 686 -26.66 -21.81 9.50
N ASP A 687 -25.31 -21.77 9.38
CA ASP A 687 -24.51 -20.65 9.88
C ASP A 687 -24.85 -19.35 9.17
N ALA A 688 -25.05 -19.41 7.84
CA ALA A 688 -25.44 -18.25 7.05
C ALA A 688 -26.80 -17.67 7.49
N ARG A 689 -27.78 -18.52 7.78
CA ARG A 689 -29.10 -18.10 8.29
C ARG A 689 -29.02 -17.53 9.71
N ALA A 690 -28.21 -18.15 10.57
CA ALA A 690 -27.97 -17.64 11.91
C ALA A 690 -27.31 -16.26 11.90
N TYR A 691 -26.37 -16.04 10.95
CA TYR A 691 -25.77 -14.73 10.68
C TYR A 691 -26.85 -13.71 10.26
N CYS A 692 -27.72 -14.06 9.32
CA CYS A 692 -28.81 -13.19 8.87
C CYS A 692 -29.70 -12.74 10.03
N ASN A 693 -30.11 -13.65 10.90
CA ASN A 693 -30.91 -13.32 12.08
C ASN A 693 -30.15 -12.45 13.10
N TRP A 694 -28.87 -12.75 13.32
CA TRP A 694 -28.02 -11.94 14.18
C TRP A 694 -27.90 -10.51 13.64
N LEU A 695 -27.61 -10.36 12.35
CA LEU A 695 -27.47 -9.06 11.70
C LEU A 695 -28.78 -8.26 11.75
N SER A 696 -29.92 -8.94 11.52
CA SER A 696 -31.24 -8.32 11.64
C SER A 696 -31.44 -7.69 13.03
N ARG A 697 -31.09 -8.44 14.09
CA ARG A 697 -31.18 -7.94 15.48
C ARG A 697 -30.24 -6.77 15.75
N GLN A 698 -29.03 -6.79 15.17
CA GLN A 698 -28.06 -5.68 15.32
C GLN A 698 -28.58 -4.39 14.71
N GLU A 699 -29.34 -4.46 13.62
CA GLU A 699 -29.93 -3.31 12.95
C GLU A 699 -31.37 -2.99 13.40
N GLY A 700 -31.88 -3.68 14.42
CA GLY A 700 -33.23 -3.45 14.94
C GLY A 700 -34.34 -3.90 13.99
N LEU A 701 -34.04 -4.83 13.08
CA LEU A 701 -34.99 -5.39 12.13
C LEU A 701 -35.63 -6.69 12.67
N THR A 702 -36.76 -7.08 12.09
CA THR A 702 -37.42 -8.35 12.41
C THR A 702 -36.67 -9.52 11.75
N PRO A 703 -36.10 -10.46 12.53
CA PRO A 703 -35.43 -11.64 11.96
C PRO A 703 -36.34 -12.40 10.98
N ALA A 704 -35.79 -12.76 9.83
CA ALA A 704 -36.55 -13.47 8.81
C ALA A 704 -36.72 -14.98 9.11
N TYR A 705 -35.89 -15.55 9.99
CA TYR A 705 -35.97 -16.98 10.32
C TYR A 705 -36.51 -17.21 11.73
N ASP A 706 -37.56 -18.04 11.83
CA ASP A 706 -38.14 -18.43 13.13
C ASP A 706 -37.31 -19.58 13.73
N GLU A 707 -36.41 -19.24 14.64
CA GLU A 707 -35.53 -20.21 15.32
C GLU A 707 -36.27 -21.23 16.17
N ALA A 708 -37.41 -20.87 16.72
CA ALA A 708 -38.24 -21.73 17.56
C ALA A 708 -39.08 -22.71 16.74
N ASN A 709 -39.37 -22.35 15.47
CA ASN A 709 -40.24 -23.17 14.59
C ASN A 709 -39.44 -23.70 13.39
N GLY A 710 -38.38 -24.44 13.65
CA GLY A 710 -37.62 -25.13 12.64
C GLY A 710 -36.91 -24.24 11.62
N TRP A 711 -36.66 -22.98 11.97
CA TRP A 711 -36.01 -21.99 11.10
C TRP A 711 -36.80 -21.68 9.83
N ALA A 712 -38.13 -21.70 9.90
CA ALA A 712 -38.96 -21.28 8.77
C ALA A 712 -38.66 -19.83 8.37
N CYS A 713 -38.51 -19.58 7.06
CA CYS A 713 -38.26 -18.26 6.55
C CYS A 713 -39.59 -17.51 6.31
N ASP A 714 -39.74 -16.35 6.97
CA ASP A 714 -40.78 -15.38 6.70
C ASP A 714 -40.27 -14.32 5.69
N PHE A 715 -40.73 -14.41 4.45
CA PHE A 715 -40.40 -13.46 3.39
C PHE A 715 -41.10 -12.10 3.53
N ALA A 716 -42.02 -11.95 4.51
CA ALA A 716 -42.63 -10.66 4.80
C ALA A 716 -41.84 -9.85 5.86
N ALA A 717 -40.92 -10.50 6.58
CA ALA A 717 -40.03 -9.82 7.52
C ALA A 717 -39.08 -8.87 6.79
N ASP A 718 -38.77 -7.75 7.44
CA ASP A 718 -37.83 -6.74 6.91
C ASP A 718 -36.35 -7.03 7.21
N GLY A 719 -36.08 -8.14 7.93
CA GLY A 719 -34.74 -8.59 8.27
C GLY A 719 -33.98 -9.27 7.11
N TYR A 720 -32.75 -9.62 7.43
CA TYR A 720 -31.85 -10.29 6.49
C TYR A 720 -32.20 -11.78 6.36
N ARG A 721 -32.02 -12.30 5.14
CA ARG A 721 -32.16 -13.71 4.76
C ARG A 721 -31.21 -14.06 3.63
N LEU A 722 -31.13 -15.32 3.25
CA LEU A 722 -30.48 -15.73 2.02
C LEU A 722 -31.35 -15.32 0.79
N PRO A 723 -30.75 -15.06 -0.37
CA PRO A 723 -31.49 -14.87 -1.60
C PRO A 723 -32.15 -16.20 -2.01
N THR A 724 -33.29 -16.13 -2.70
CA THR A 724 -33.80 -17.28 -3.44
C THR A 724 -33.01 -17.45 -4.74
N GLU A 725 -33.03 -18.65 -5.33
CA GLU A 725 -32.42 -18.87 -6.63
C GLU A 725 -32.94 -17.88 -7.70
N ALA A 726 -34.22 -17.56 -7.63
CA ALA A 726 -34.88 -16.65 -8.57
C ALA A 726 -34.38 -15.20 -8.40
N GLU A 727 -34.26 -14.73 -7.17
CA GLU A 727 -33.72 -13.38 -6.88
C GLU A 727 -32.25 -13.30 -7.29
N TRP A 728 -31.47 -14.34 -6.99
CA TRP A 728 -30.05 -14.36 -7.36
C TRP A 728 -29.85 -14.30 -8.88
N GLU A 729 -30.54 -15.18 -9.64
CA GLU A 729 -30.43 -15.22 -11.10
C GLU A 729 -30.97 -13.95 -11.76
N TYR A 730 -32.06 -13.38 -11.24
CA TYR A 730 -32.60 -12.12 -11.73
C TYR A 730 -31.60 -10.96 -11.63
N ALA A 731 -30.93 -10.84 -10.49
CA ALA A 731 -29.90 -9.83 -10.28
C ALA A 731 -28.66 -10.08 -11.17
N ALA A 732 -28.20 -11.33 -11.24
CA ALA A 732 -27.04 -11.72 -12.03
C ALA A 732 -27.26 -11.53 -13.53
N SER A 733 -28.47 -11.91 -14.05
CA SER A 733 -28.79 -11.83 -15.46
C SER A 733 -29.20 -10.43 -15.96
N GLY A 734 -29.06 -9.39 -15.15
CA GLY A 734 -29.31 -8.01 -15.54
C GLY A 734 -30.79 -7.65 -15.55
N ARG A 735 -31.60 -8.20 -14.66
CA ARG A 735 -33.01 -7.87 -14.48
C ARG A 735 -33.87 -8.12 -15.74
N GLY A 736 -33.69 -9.28 -16.37
CA GLY A 736 -34.42 -9.66 -17.54
C GLY A 736 -33.75 -9.30 -18.87
N GLU A 737 -32.55 -8.76 -18.86
CA GLU A 737 -31.71 -8.68 -20.08
C GLU A 737 -31.25 -10.07 -20.52
N ASN A 738 -31.40 -11.08 -19.67
CA ASN A 738 -31.02 -12.48 -19.91
C ASN A 738 -29.52 -12.60 -20.26
N ARG A 739 -28.66 -11.88 -19.55
CA ARG A 739 -27.20 -11.95 -19.73
C ARG A 739 -26.70 -13.37 -19.42
N VAL A 740 -25.79 -13.85 -20.25
CA VAL A 740 -25.14 -15.17 -20.02
C VAL A 740 -24.29 -15.14 -18.76
N TYR A 741 -23.55 -14.05 -18.54
CA TYR A 741 -22.71 -13.81 -17.39
C TYR A 741 -23.12 -12.52 -16.67
N PRO A 742 -22.77 -12.31 -15.39
CA PRO A 742 -23.12 -11.07 -14.68
C PRO A 742 -22.65 -9.79 -15.40
N TRP A 743 -21.50 -9.83 -16.05
CA TRP A 743 -20.91 -8.72 -16.81
C TRP A 743 -21.44 -8.57 -18.25
N GLY A 744 -22.30 -9.46 -18.74
CA GLY A 744 -22.80 -9.47 -20.11
C GLY A 744 -22.64 -10.82 -20.81
N ASP A 745 -22.54 -10.81 -22.15
CA ASP A 745 -22.50 -12.05 -22.94
C ASP A 745 -21.07 -12.43 -23.40
N GLU A 746 -20.10 -11.61 -23.07
CA GLU A 746 -18.69 -11.87 -23.41
C GLU A 746 -18.12 -13.05 -22.62
N VAL A 747 -17.65 -14.04 -23.38
CA VAL A 747 -16.92 -15.17 -22.76
C VAL A 747 -15.56 -14.74 -22.30
N ARG A 748 -15.25 -14.91 -21.01
CA ARG A 748 -13.92 -14.65 -20.45
C ARG A 748 -13.21 -15.94 -20.10
N PRO A 749 -11.87 -16.00 -20.29
CA PRO A 749 -11.10 -17.16 -19.85
C PRO A 749 -11.27 -17.36 -18.35
N LYS A 750 -11.53 -18.59 -17.93
CA LYS A 750 -11.56 -18.94 -16.51
C LYS A 750 -10.16 -18.87 -15.94
N GLU A 751 -9.91 -17.93 -15.07
CA GLU A 751 -8.68 -17.86 -14.31
C GLU A 751 -8.78 -18.82 -13.11
N LEU A 752 -8.09 -19.95 -13.19
CA LEU A 752 -7.99 -20.88 -12.07
C LEU A 752 -7.03 -20.30 -11.03
N ARG A 753 -7.54 -20.07 -9.83
CA ARG A 753 -6.76 -19.52 -8.71
C ARG A 753 -6.69 -20.52 -7.55
N LYS A 754 -5.74 -20.32 -6.66
CA LYS A 754 -5.58 -21.13 -5.45
C LYS A 754 -6.36 -20.56 -4.25
N SER A 755 -6.79 -19.29 -4.34
CA SER A 755 -7.46 -18.56 -3.27
C SER A 755 -8.54 -17.63 -3.83
N VAL A 756 -9.40 -17.19 -2.96
CA VAL A 756 -10.37 -16.13 -3.22
C VAL A 756 -9.65 -14.77 -3.42
N ARG A 757 -10.38 -13.77 -3.88
CA ARG A 757 -9.98 -12.36 -3.90
C ARG A 757 -10.75 -11.58 -2.84
N PRO A 758 -10.20 -10.50 -2.30
CA PRO A 758 -10.98 -9.55 -1.52
C PRO A 758 -12.21 -9.07 -2.29
N ARG A 759 -13.28 -8.81 -1.60
CA ARG A 759 -14.55 -8.35 -2.19
C ARG A 759 -14.33 -7.21 -3.17
N GLY A 760 -14.93 -7.31 -4.36
CA GLY A 760 -14.86 -6.28 -5.39
C GLY A 760 -13.49 -6.07 -6.03
N ALA A 761 -12.53 -6.95 -5.80
CA ALA A 761 -11.21 -6.86 -6.41
C ALA A 761 -11.21 -7.20 -7.90
N ASP A 762 -12.19 -7.94 -8.40
CA ASP A 762 -12.38 -8.13 -9.84
C ASP A 762 -13.40 -7.12 -10.37
N GLU A 763 -12.92 -5.96 -10.82
CA GLU A 763 -13.75 -4.92 -11.38
C GLU A 763 -14.46 -5.33 -12.70
N ARG A 764 -14.11 -6.48 -13.23
CA ARG A 764 -14.74 -7.03 -14.46
C ARG A 764 -15.93 -7.94 -14.13
N ASP A 765 -16.01 -8.50 -12.91
CA ASP A 765 -17.15 -9.30 -12.47
C ASP A 765 -18.14 -8.41 -11.70
N VAL A 766 -18.84 -7.60 -12.46
CA VAL A 766 -19.83 -6.65 -11.95
C VAL A 766 -21.12 -6.79 -12.73
N SER A 767 -22.24 -7.00 -12.03
CA SER A 767 -23.55 -7.06 -12.62
C SER A 767 -24.02 -5.67 -13.09
N ARG A 768 -25.14 -5.63 -13.83
CA ARG A 768 -25.79 -4.38 -14.25
C ARG A 768 -26.00 -3.38 -13.11
N ASP A 769 -26.36 -3.87 -11.94
CA ASP A 769 -26.72 -3.06 -10.77
C ASP A 769 -25.52 -2.76 -9.85
N GLY A 770 -24.32 -3.10 -10.28
CA GLY A 770 -23.11 -2.86 -9.51
C GLY A 770 -22.88 -3.86 -8.36
N ILE A 771 -23.41 -5.07 -8.51
CA ILE A 771 -23.14 -6.19 -7.58
C ILE A 771 -21.93 -6.94 -8.10
N TYR A 772 -20.97 -7.19 -7.23
CA TYR A 772 -19.68 -7.79 -7.54
C TYR A 772 -19.66 -9.30 -7.27
N ASP A 773 -18.72 -9.96 -7.95
CA ASP A 773 -18.31 -11.36 -7.69
C ASP A 773 -19.44 -12.38 -7.82
N MET A 774 -20.47 -12.10 -8.66
CA MET A 774 -21.56 -13.05 -8.91
C MET A 774 -21.19 -14.18 -9.92
N GLY A 775 -20.13 -14.00 -10.68
CA GLY A 775 -19.65 -15.02 -11.63
C GLY A 775 -18.42 -15.80 -11.16
N GLY A 776 -18.02 -15.64 -9.89
CA GLY A 776 -16.81 -16.28 -9.40
C GLY A 776 -16.59 -16.10 -7.91
N ASN A 777 -15.33 -16.09 -7.50
CA ASN A 777 -14.85 -15.96 -6.14
C ASN A 777 -15.31 -17.10 -5.22
N VAL A 778 -16.52 -17.11 -4.66
CA VAL A 778 -17.11 -18.26 -3.99
C VAL A 778 -18.51 -18.56 -4.50
N CYS A 779 -18.92 -19.84 -4.49
CA CYS A 779 -20.31 -20.20 -4.67
C CYS A 779 -21.15 -19.73 -3.47
N GLU A 780 -22.41 -19.39 -3.71
CA GLU A 780 -23.25 -18.73 -2.71
C GLU A 780 -24.48 -19.54 -2.32
N TRP A 781 -24.69 -19.72 -1.00
CA TRP A 781 -25.89 -20.36 -0.50
C TRP A 781 -27.15 -19.59 -0.88
N CYS A 782 -28.16 -20.32 -1.39
CA CYS A 782 -29.52 -19.84 -1.59
C CYS A 782 -30.49 -20.45 -0.57
N GLU A 783 -31.70 -19.85 -0.45
CA GLU A 783 -32.72 -20.33 0.48
C GLU A 783 -33.35 -21.65 0.02
N ASP A 784 -33.33 -21.93 -1.26
CA ASP A 784 -34.03 -23.01 -1.91
C ASP A 784 -33.48 -24.40 -1.56
N ASN A 785 -34.39 -25.38 -1.41
CA ASN A 785 -34.04 -26.78 -1.51
C ASN A 785 -33.63 -27.11 -2.94
N TYR A 786 -32.54 -27.85 -3.10
CA TYR A 786 -32.14 -28.27 -4.43
C TYR A 786 -32.90 -29.50 -4.87
N HIS A 787 -33.53 -29.40 -6.02
CA HIS A 787 -34.10 -30.53 -6.78
C HIS A 787 -33.60 -30.47 -8.22
N TYR A 788 -33.32 -31.62 -8.78
CA TYR A 788 -32.92 -31.74 -10.17
C TYR A 788 -34.00 -31.21 -11.11
N GLU A 789 -35.30 -31.44 -10.79
CA GLU A 789 -36.41 -30.83 -11.52
C GLU A 789 -36.71 -29.44 -10.95
N THR A 790 -36.61 -28.43 -11.76
CA THR A 790 -36.92 -27.05 -11.38
C THR A 790 -38.39 -26.85 -11.03
N LEU A 791 -38.69 -25.76 -10.30
CA LEU A 791 -40.05 -25.32 -10.09
C LEU A 791 -40.64 -24.78 -11.42
N PRO A 792 -41.99 -24.89 -11.61
CA PRO A 792 -42.66 -24.09 -12.61
C PRO A 792 -42.41 -22.61 -12.38
N GLY A 793 -42.47 -21.77 -13.41
CA GLY A 793 -42.43 -20.31 -13.28
C GLY A 793 -43.52 -19.78 -12.34
N GLY A 794 -43.55 -18.50 -12.12
CA GLY A 794 -44.52 -17.85 -11.27
C GLY A 794 -43.95 -16.64 -10.53
N LYS A 795 -44.69 -16.17 -9.54
CA LYS A 795 -44.27 -15.03 -8.71
C LYS A 795 -43.54 -15.51 -7.44
N ASP A 796 -42.37 -14.91 -7.20
CA ASP A 796 -41.55 -15.16 -6.03
C ASP A 796 -41.34 -16.66 -5.71
N PRO A 797 -40.95 -17.51 -6.69
CA PRO A 797 -40.83 -18.94 -6.44
C PRO A 797 -39.70 -19.26 -5.48
N VAL A 798 -39.96 -20.18 -4.54
CA VAL A 798 -38.98 -20.75 -3.62
C VAL A 798 -39.17 -22.25 -3.53
N ASP A 799 -38.14 -23.04 -3.75
CA ASP A 799 -38.26 -24.50 -3.66
C ASP A 799 -38.22 -24.94 -2.19
N LYS A 800 -39.38 -25.28 -1.66
CA LYS A 800 -39.56 -25.84 -0.29
C LYS A 800 -39.96 -27.31 -0.31
N ARG A 801 -39.94 -27.93 -1.50
CA ARG A 801 -40.31 -29.36 -1.60
C ARG A 801 -39.41 -30.23 -0.68
N PRO A 802 -39.94 -31.22 0.00
CA PRO A 802 -39.13 -32.12 0.81
C PRO A 802 -38.18 -32.95 -0.06
N PRO A 803 -37.07 -33.46 0.44
CA PRO A 803 -36.20 -34.35 -0.30
C PRO A 803 -36.94 -35.63 -0.69
N LYS A 804 -36.65 -36.16 -1.87
CA LYS A 804 -37.19 -37.48 -2.29
C LYS A 804 -36.74 -38.51 -1.25
N SER A 805 -37.64 -39.47 -0.94
CA SER A 805 -37.40 -40.52 0.05
C SER A 805 -36.03 -41.16 -0.09
N GLY A 806 -35.27 -41.25 0.99
CA GLY A 806 -33.93 -41.86 1.02
C GLY A 806 -32.78 -40.98 0.53
N ARG A 807 -33.02 -39.73 0.13
CA ARG A 807 -31.98 -38.78 -0.31
C ARG A 807 -31.73 -37.73 0.76
N MET A 808 -30.49 -37.18 0.79
CA MET A 808 -30.13 -36.04 1.62
C MET A 808 -30.89 -34.80 1.14
N ASN A 809 -31.21 -33.92 2.08
CA ASN A 809 -31.80 -32.62 1.79
C ASN A 809 -30.67 -31.65 1.40
N PHE A 810 -30.41 -31.46 0.11
CA PHE A 810 -29.44 -30.52 -0.39
C PHE A 810 -30.04 -29.12 -0.50
N ARG A 811 -29.19 -28.13 -0.44
CA ARG A 811 -29.51 -26.72 -0.67
C ARG A 811 -28.84 -26.23 -1.94
N SER A 812 -29.53 -25.33 -2.60
CA SER A 812 -28.99 -24.72 -3.82
C SER A 812 -27.86 -23.77 -3.50
N ILE A 813 -26.85 -23.79 -4.35
CA ILE A 813 -25.79 -22.79 -4.43
C ILE A 813 -25.70 -22.23 -5.84
N ARG A 814 -25.26 -20.99 -5.95
CA ARG A 814 -25.20 -20.28 -7.24
C ARG A 814 -23.85 -19.60 -7.43
N GLY A 815 -23.54 -19.18 -8.66
CA GLY A 815 -22.27 -18.59 -9.04
C GLY A 815 -21.14 -19.60 -9.17
N GLY A 816 -20.05 -19.18 -9.73
CA GLY A 816 -18.82 -19.97 -9.79
C GLY A 816 -17.95 -19.76 -8.56
N SER A 817 -16.80 -20.43 -8.52
CA SER A 817 -15.80 -20.21 -7.49
C SER A 817 -14.41 -19.99 -8.08
N PHE A 818 -13.45 -19.59 -7.25
CA PHE A 818 -12.09 -19.25 -7.63
C PHE A 818 -11.33 -20.34 -8.40
N GLY A 819 -11.72 -21.59 -8.37
CA GLY A 819 -10.97 -22.62 -9.07
C GLY A 819 -11.66 -23.94 -9.30
N TYR A 820 -12.70 -24.28 -8.55
CA TYR A 820 -13.14 -25.68 -8.46
C TYR A 820 -14.54 -25.95 -8.97
N TYR A 821 -15.53 -25.13 -8.65
CA TYR A 821 -16.92 -25.46 -8.84
C TYR A 821 -17.68 -24.40 -9.62
N GLY A 822 -18.69 -24.86 -10.35
CA GLY A 822 -19.62 -24.04 -11.08
C GLY A 822 -19.05 -23.33 -12.31
N SER A 823 -19.92 -22.79 -13.09
CA SER A 823 -19.58 -21.86 -14.16
C SER A 823 -20.00 -20.45 -13.76
N ALA A 824 -19.39 -19.45 -14.41
CA ALA A 824 -19.80 -18.06 -14.21
C ALA A 824 -21.14 -17.72 -14.84
N ARG A 825 -21.84 -18.67 -15.48
CA ARG A 825 -23.14 -18.46 -16.11
C ARG A 825 -24.22 -18.13 -15.08
N THR A 826 -25.06 -17.19 -15.40
CA THR A 826 -26.13 -16.72 -14.50
C THR A 826 -27.17 -17.80 -14.18
N CYS A 827 -27.37 -18.77 -15.08
CA CYS A 827 -28.32 -19.87 -14.88
C CYS A 827 -27.72 -21.14 -14.26
N ASP A 828 -26.39 -21.20 -14.07
CA ASP A 828 -25.71 -22.36 -13.50
C ASP A 828 -26.22 -22.69 -12.09
N ARG A 829 -26.49 -23.97 -11.84
CA ARG A 829 -27.06 -24.47 -10.58
C ARG A 829 -26.21 -25.57 -10.00
N GLU A 830 -25.85 -25.38 -8.75
CA GLU A 830 -25.09 -26.35 -7.96
C GLU A 830 -25.79 -26.63 -6.61
N PHE A 831 -25.32 -27.62 -5.88
CA PHE A 831 -25.92 -27.98 -4.61
C PHE A 831 -24.94 -28.54 -3.60
N ASN A 832 -25.25 -28.35 -2.31
CA ASN A 832 -24.47 -29.00 -1.27
C ASN A 832 -25.27 -29.28 0.01
N SER A 833 -24.64 -30.04 0.92
CA SER A 833 -25.25 -30.43 2.20
C SER A 833 -25.36 -29.19 3.14
N PRO A 834 -26.55 -28.90 3.70
CA PRO A 834 -26.76 -27.70 4.53
C PRO A 834 -26.07 -27.74 5.90
N ARG A 835 -25.59 -28.88 6.33
CA ARG A 835 -24.99 -29.08 7.66
C ARG A 835 -23.47 -29.12 7.67
N TYR A 836 -22.87 -29.26 6.51
CA TYR A 836 -21.42 -29.40 6.39
C TYR A 836 -20.79 -28.05 6.13
N ALA A 837 -19.85 -27.66 6.99
CA ALA A 837 -19.15 -26.40 6.90
C ALA A 837 -17.69 -26.52 6.37
N GLY A 838 -17.32 -27.67 5.80
CA GLY A 838 -15.95 -27.95 5.37
C GLY A 838 -15.62 -27.55 3.92
N TYR A 839 -16.44 -26.70 3.30
CA TYR A 839 -16.26 -26.34 1.92
C TYR A 839 -15.41 -25.06 1.79
N VAL A 840 -14.30 -25.18 1.10
CA VAL A 840 -13.34 -24.08 0.85
C VAL A 840 -13.79 -23.09 -0.25
N TYR A 841 -14.86 -23.39 -0.95
CA TYR A 841 -15.34 -22.66 -2.11
C TYR A 841 -16.80 -22.18 -1.99
N ILE A 842 -17.42 -22.32 -0.81
CA ILE A 842 -18.79 -21.88 -0.55
C ILE A 842 -18.80 -20.82 0.54
N GLY A 843 -19.36 -19.66 0.20
CA GLY A 843 -19.73 -18.57 1.07
C GLY A 843 -21.21 -18.23 0.92
N PHE A 844 -21.57 -16.95 1.11
CA PHE A 844 -22.93 -16.47 0.90
C PHE A 844 -22.96 -14.95 0.81
N ARG A 845 -24.05 -14.44 0.22
CA ARG A 845 -24.44 -13.04 0.36
C ARG A 845 -25.82 -12.94 1.02
N VAL A 846 -26.15 -11.79 1.57
CA VAL A 846 -27.43 -11.55 2.23
C VAL A 846 -28.42 -10.87 1.29
N CYS A 847 -29.71 -11.09 1.56
CA CYS A 847 -30.83 -10.50 0.88
C CYS A 847 -31.81 -9.91 1.92
N ARG A 848 -32.60 -8.90 1.52
CA ARG A 848 -33.74 -8.39 2.29
C ARG A 848 -34.94 -8.16 1.36
N SER A 849 -36.12 -8.46 1.85
CA SER A 849 -37.34 -8.02 1.17
C SER A 849 -37.50 -6.51 1.33
N ASP A 850 -37.82 -5.77 0.27
CA ASP A 850 -38.29 -4.39 0.44
C ASP A 850 -39.70 -4.44 1.04
N ALA A 851 -39.99 -3.57 2.01
CA ALA A 851 -41.30 -3.48 2.63
C ALA A 851 -42.40 -3.34 1.57
N ARG A 852 -43.38 -4.24 1.61
CA ARG A 852 -44.54 -4.23 0.73
C ARG A 852 -45.48 -3.10 1.08
#